data_789638ecda26dda82e603c65a4aebfd3
#
_entry.id   789638ecda26dda82e603c65a4aebfd3
#
_cell.length_a   1.000
_cell.length_b   1.000
_cell.length_c   1.000
_cell.angle_alpha   90.00
_cell.angle_beta   90.00
_cell.angle_gamma   90.00
#
_symmetry.space_group_name_H-M   'P 1'
#
loop_
_entity.id
_entity.type
_entity.pdbx_description
1 polymer ?
#
loop_
_entity_poly.entity_id
_entity_poly.type
_entity_poly.pdbx_seq_one_letter_code
_entity_poly.pdbx_strand_id
1 'polypeptide(L)'
;AALDVWQAYIQDAVGVNGQVIVEVIPELKQLIGAQPALSKLSGSAAQQRFNLVFSNFVQVFTSKDHPLVLFLDDLQWADLASLNLLQRFMDSAALGTNSGYLLALGTYRDNEVFPAHPLMLALADMERHGKAIRTLTLVPLEASDVDQLVADTLGCSVDMAHPLSQLIYHKTQGNPFFTTQFLQELYEQTCVVFDADAGFWQCDLSKVRQLSLTEDVVTFMMRRLQKLSPSTQQVLKRAACMGNCFNLTILAAICESSQDRVATELWSALQEQLIVPENETYKFFGMADPRDGFIHGRPLTSNDLAQPEGQRSEFSPRDWTDALAIAPASYRFLHDRIQQAAYALIPDNQKQITHLEIGRLLYKTSSETQLNVDLFDIVNHWNRGIELINSPTERDQLCQLNLTAGQRAKDATAYELAEQYAIAGIQLLGNWQTKYDVMLTLHELAAEVTYLNGEFAQAQTWANRLIRGSRQFLDQIKVYKLQILAKIAKKQLLAAIELGRQVLSQLNIEIPAAPTEADIQRALTTTATLIPHSKIQSLDGLPTMTDSRALAALTILNAIAATVYLAQPNLFPLIVLEQVKLSVVHGNSPMSAGAYARYSFILCSQGNDIASGYQFGCLALALSEKFNDKAINTRVLLMVGALTIPWKHHLSQGLPLLDRAYGDGLVSGNLDGAALGHYYNSQSSYLIGQELHELEHKVAVRSQQLRQIKQELHLNNNELLRQVILNLLGRSDTICRLVGEAFNEDTMLSQYQSASNILGLYSFHLHKLLLYYWFGQPSKAAEQATLAAKYLACATAQATVPLFYFYDSLVGVAQYVAAPYPEQQLVLERVNNNQAKIEHWAQFATMNFQHKFDLVAAE
;
A
#
# COMPACT_ATOMS: atom_id res chain seq x y z
N ALA A 1 27.92 18.22 0.16
CA ALA A 1 28.52 16.95 -0.37
C ALA A 1 27.82 15.70 0.18
N ALA A 2 27.76 15.47 1.50
CA ALA A 2 27.09 14.27 2.03
C ALA A 2 25.58 14.33 1.83
N LEU A 3 24.95 15.49 2.04
CA LEU A 3 23.52 15.69 1.85
C LEU A 3 23.09 15.49 0.39
N ASP A 4 23.89 15.96 -0.55
CA ASP A 4 23.63 15.85 -2.00
C ASP A 4 23.63 14.37 -2.45
N VAL A 5 24.48 13.55 -1.85
CA VAL A 5 24.53 12.10 -2.12
C VAL A 5 23.25 11.42 -1.63
N TRP A 6 22.80 11.69 -0.42
CA TRP A 6 21.55 11.17 0.11
C TRP A 6 20.35 11.65 -0.68
N GLN A 7 20.34 12.92 -1.09
CA GLN A 7 19.30 13.45 -1.97
C GLN A 7 19.19 12.64 -3.26
N ALA A 8 20.33 12.37 -3.90
CA ALA A 8 20.36 11.59 -5.16
C ALA A 8 19.86 10.16 -4.93
N TYR A 9 20.29 9.48 -3.87
CA TYR A 9 19.84 8.12 -3.57
C TYR A 9 18.34 8.06 -3.28
N ILE A 10 17.81 9.01 -2.51
CA ILE A 10 16.38 9.08 -2.22
C ILE A 10 15.59 9.35 -3.50
N GLN A 11 16.02 10.33 -4.32
CA GLN A 11 15.35 10.66 -5.58
C GLN A 11 15.33 9.49 -6.55
N ASP A 12 16.42 8.73 -6.66
CA ASP A 12 16.49 7.52 -7.49
C ASP A 12 15.54 6.43 -6.98
N ALA A 13 15.50 6.19 -5.67
CA ALA A 13 14.68 5.16 -5.04
C ALA A 13 13.18 5.44 -5.14
N VAL A 14 12.75 6.70 -4.99
CA VAL A 14 11.33 7.07 -5.05
C VAL A 14 10.87 7.40 -6.47
N GLY A 15 11.77 7.73 -7.37
CA GLY A 15 11.51 8.05 -8.76
C GLY A 15 10.44 9.12 -8.92
N VAL A 16 9.56 8.96 -9.92
CA VAL A 16 8.45 9.89 -10.22
C VAL A 16 7.32 9.87 -9.17
N ASN A 17 7.38 8.97 -8.22
CA ASN A 17 6.38 8.82 -7.15
C ASN A 17 6.82 9.45 -5.82
N GLY A 18 7.84 10.28 -5.81
CA GLY A 18 8.36 10.93 -4.60
C GLY A 18 7.31 11.67 -3.77
N GLN A 19 6.26 12.19 -4.42
CA GLN A 19 5.14 12.85 -3.72
C GLN A 19 4.42 11.90 -2.73
N VAL A 20 4.41 10.59 -2.96
CA VAL A 20 3.84 9.59 -2.01
C VAL A 20 4.53 9.67 -0.65
N ILE A 21 5.86 9.81 -0.65
CA ILE A 21 6.63 9.90 0.60
C ILE A 21 6.50 11.29 1.23
N VAL A 22 6.46 12.35 0.42
CA VAL A 22 6.26 13.72 0.91
C VAL A 22 4.89 13.91 1.58
N GLU A 23 3.87 13.17 1.16
CA GLU A 23 2.55 13.20 1.82
C GLU A 23 2.56 12.57 3.22
N VAL A 24 3.50 11.64 3.48
CA VAL A 24 3.66 10.97 4.79
C VAL A 24 4.74 11.67 5.63
N ILE A 25 5.80 12.14 5.00
CA ILE A 25 6.94 12.83 5.63
C ILE A 25 7.13 14.18 4.93
N PRO A 26 6.38 15.22 5.30
CA PRO A 26 6.41 16.52 4.62
C PRO A 26 7.79 17.19 4.61
N GLU A 27 8.61 16.92 5.62
CA GLU A 27 9.96 17.46 5.78
C GLU A 27 10.90 17.04 4.64
N LEU A 28 10.65 15.86 4.05
CA LEU A 28 11.43 15.40 2.89
C LEU A 28 11.35 16.32 1.68
N LYS A 29 10.30 17.14 1.57
CA LYS A 29 10.21 18.17 0.53
C LYS A 29 11.37 19.16 0.57
N GLN A 30 11.92 19.42 1.74
CA GLN A 30 13.10 20.31 1.88
C GLN A 30 14.36 19.66 1.32
N LEU A 31 14.44 18.33 1.36
CA LEU A 31 15.59 17.56 0.87
C LEU A 31 15.48 17.23 -0.63
N ILE A 32 14.34 16.67 -1.06
CA ILE A 32 14.18 16.18 -2.46
C ILE A 32 13.49 17.18 -3.37
N GLY A 33 13.07 18.33 -2.86
CA GLY A 33 12.36 19.38 -3.62
C GLY A 33 10.89 19.07 -3.87
N ALA A 34 10.24 19.93 -4.67
CA ALA A 34 8.86 19.72 -5.09
C ALA A 34 8.76 18.52 -6.04
N GLN A 35 7.85 17.61 -5.75
CA GLN A 35 7.65 16.40 -6.52
C GLN A 35 6.47 16.57 -7.49
N PRO A 36 6.45 15.84 -8.63
CA PRO A 36 5.31 15.83 -9.54
C PRO A 36 4.02 15.40 -8.83
N ALA A 37 2.90 16.01 -9.24
CA ALA A 37 1.60 15.62 -8.71
C ALA A 37 1.29 14.14 -9.02
N LEU A 38 0.77 13.42 -8.05
CA LEU A 38 0.42 12.01 -8.22
C LEU A 38 -0.78 11.85 -9.14
N SER A 39 -0.72 10.85 -10.01
CA SER A 39 -1.90 10.36 -10.71
C SER A 39 -2.89 9.80 -9.68
N LYS A 40 -4.16 10.21 -9.77
CA LYS A 40 -5.23 9.68 -8.92
C LYS A 40 -5.42 8.20 -9.23
N LEU A 41 -5.03 7.36 -8.31
CA LEU A 41 -5.26 5.91 -8.36
C LEU A 41 -6.38 5.57 -7.39
N SER A 42 -7.12 4.51 -7.68
CA SER A 42 -8.12 3.98 -6.78
C SER A 42 -7.78 2.55 -6.37
N GLY A 43 -8.14 2.20 -5.15
CA GLY A 43 -8.11 0.84 -4.70
C GLY A 43 -6.72 0.26 -4.44
N SER A 44 -6.58 -1.03 -4.71
CA SER A 44 -5.35 -1.80 -4.47
C SER A 44 -4.13 -1.25 -5.20
N ALA A 45 -4.30 -0.54 -6.32
CA ALA A 45 -3.21 0.06 -7.08
C ALA A 45 -2.51 1.19 -6.29
N ALA A 46 -3.28 2.04 -5.59
CA ALA A 46 -2.71 3.09 -4.72
C ALA A 46 -1.91 2.47 -3.58
N GLN A 47 -2.45 1.44 -2.93
CA GLN A 47 -1.76 0.70 -1.87
C GLN A 47 -0.48 0.02 -2.37
N GLN A 48 -0.53 -0.62 -3.52
CA GLN A 48 0.65 -1.29 -4.11
C GLN A 48 1.74 -0.26 -4.43
N ARG A 49 1.37 0.89 -5.01
CA ARG A 49 2.30 1.99 -5.25
C ARG A 49 2.92 2.52 -3.95
N PHE A 50 2.08 2.80 -2.95
CA PHE A 50 2.54 3.25 -1.64
C PHE A 50 3.55 2.28 -1.03
N ASN A 51 3.19 1.01 -0.94
CA ASN A 51 4.03 -0.03 -0.35
C ASN A 51 5.37 -0.18 -1.09
N LEU A 52 5.36 -0.11 -2.43
CA LEU A 52 6.57 -0.21 -3.25
C LEU A 52 7.49 0.98 -3.01
N VAL A 53 6.96 2.21 -3.10
CA VAL A 53 7.75 3.44 -2.97
C VAL A 53 8.30 3.57 -1.56
N PHE A 54 7.49 3.26 -0.54
CA PHE A 54 7.94 3.32 0.85
C PHE A 54 9.01 2.26 1.16
N SER A 55 8.87 1.04 0.63
CA SER A 55 9.91 0.01 0.75
C SER A 55 11.22 0.43 0.09
N ASN A 56 11.17 0.98 -1.12
CA ASN A 56 12.36 1.49 -1.79
C ASN A 56 13.03 2.63 -1.00
N PHE A 57 12.22 3.53 -0.45
CA PHE A 57 12.72 4.63 0.39
C PHE A 57 13.47 4.11 1.63
N VAL A 58 12.89 3.15 2.36
CA VAL A 58 13.55 2.57 3.54
C VAL A 58 14.83 1.84 3.16
N GLN A 59 14.85 1.16 2.00
CA GLN A 59 16.06 0.44 1.53
C GLN A 59 17.25 1.34 1.28
N VAL A 60 17.06 2.63 0.99
CA VAL A 60 18.16 3.60 0.84
C VAL A 60 19.03 3.64 2.11
N PHE A 61 18.44 3.44 3.27
CA PHE A 61 19.10 3.50 4.58
C PHE A 61 19.61 2.15 5.09
N THR A 62 19.39 1.05 4.33
CA THR A 62 19.77 -0.31 4.74
C THR A 62 20.98 -0.82 3.96
N SER A 63 22.17 -0.39 4.35
CA SER A 63 23.42 -0.84 3.71
C SER A 63 24.42 -1.37 4.74
N LYS A 64 25.47 -2.02 4.27
CA LYS A 64 26.56 -2.51 5.13
C LYS A 64 27.19 -1.39 5.94
N ASP A 65 27.36 -0.21 5.33
CA ASP A 65 27.98 0.95 5.94
C ASP A 65 26.99 1.74 6.83
N HIS A 66 25.69 1.52 6.60
CA HIS A 66 24.58 2.16 7.32
C HIS A 66 23.51 1.14 7.67
N PRO A 67 23.74 0.25 8.66
CA PRO A 67 22.71 -0.68 9.11
C PRO A 67 21.58 0.08 9.82
N LEU A 68 20.35 -0.22 9.44
CA LEU A 68 19.16 0.40 10.03
C LEU A 68 18.58 -0.49 11.14
N VAL A 69 18.37 0.10 12.30
CA VAL A 69 17.60 -0.50 13.39
C VAL A 69 16.27 0.23 13.50
N LEU A 70 15.19 -0.49 13.29
CA LEU A 70 13.84 0.00 13.45
C LEU A 70 13.27 -0.50 14.77
N PHE A 71 13.02 0.40 15.72
CA PHE A 71 12.37 0.09 16.99
C PHE A 71 10.91 0.54 16.94
N LEU A 72 9.98 -0.42 17.13
CA LEU A 72 8.54 -0.21 17.13
C LEU A 72 7.99 -0.60 18.50
N ASP A 73 7.53 0.40 19.24
CA ASP A 73 6.97 0.21 20.56
C ASP A 73 5.45 0.02 20.49
N ASP A 74 4.90 -0.78 21.40
CA ASP A 74 3.47 -1.04 21.56
C ASP A 74 2.77 -1.55 20.27
N LEU A 75 3.34 -2.55 19.59
CA LEU A 75 2.82 -3.14 18.35
C LEU A 75 1.41 -3.75 18.48
N GLN A 76 0.89 -3.96 19.70
CA GLN A 76 -0.49 -4.38 19.90
C GLN A 76 -1.50 -3.34 19.41
N TRP A 77 -1.10 -2.10 19.21
CA TRP A 77 -1.94 -1.02 18.68
C TRP A 77 -1.72 -0.74 17.19
N ALA A 78 -0.80 -1.48 16.56
CA ALA A 78 -0.51 -1.31 15.14
C ALA A 78 -1.71 -1.75 14.28
N ASP A 79 -2.06 -0.92 13.30
CA ASP A 79 -3.08 -1.26 12.32
C ASP A 79 -2.58 -2.29 11.30
N LEU A 80 -3.52 -2.91 10.59
CA LEU A 80 -3.20 -3.96 9.61
C LEU A 80 -2.32 -3.43 8.46
N ALA A 81 -2.46 -2.17 8.07
CA ALA A 81 -1.66 -1.56 7.01
C ALA A 81 -0.19 -1.42 7.44
N SER A 82 0.05 -0.98 8.67
CA SER A 82 1.38 -0.88 9.28
C SER A 82 2.05 -2.25 9.42
N LEU A 83 1.30 -3.26 9.89
CA LEU A 83 1.80 -4.64 10.00
C LEU A 83 2.15 -5.22 8.62
N ASN A 84 1.32 -5.02 7.61
CA ASN A 84 1.60 -5.43 6.23
C ASN A 84 2.84 -4.74 5.65
N LEU A 85 3.05 -3.47 5.98
CA LEU A 85 4.24 -2.72 5.57
C LEU A 85 5.50 -3.29 6.23
N LEU A 86 5.44 -3.58 7.54
CA LEU A 86 6.53 -4.23 8.27
C LEU A 86 6.89 -5.60 7.65
N GLN A 87 5.90 -6.44 7.35
CA GLN A 87 6.12 -7.70 6.65
C GLN A 87 6.88 -7.50 5.32
N ARG A 88 6.48 -6.49 4.54
CA ARG A 88 7.15 -6.17 3.27
C ARG A 88 8.59 -5.73 3.45
N PHE A 89 8.90 -4.94 4.48
CA PHE A 89 10.28 -4.57 4.80
C PHE A 89 11.12 -5.80 5.10
N MET A 90 10.60 -6.71 5.89
CA MET A 90 11.30 -7.94 6.23
C MET A 90 11.45 -8.89 5.01
N ASP A 91 10.49 -8.90 4.09
CA ASP A 91 10.57 -9.66 2.84
C ASP A 91 11.60 -9.06 1.86
N SER A 92 11.59 -7.74 1.70
CA SER A 92 12.53 -7.03 0.82
C SER A 92 13.98 -7.22 1.30
N ALA A 93 14.18 -7.25 2.62
CA ALA A 93 15.47 -7.52 3.23
C ALA A 93 16.04 -8.91 2.89
N ALA A 94 15.25 -9.87 2.45
CA ALA A 94 15.71 -11.22 2.09
C ALA A 94 16.09 -11.38 0.61
N LEU A 95 15.74 -10.42 -0.28
CA LEU A 95 15.78 -10.60 -1.73
C LEU A 95 16.83 -9.78 -2.49
N GLY A 96 17.52 -8.84 -1.86
CA GLY A 96 18.51 -7.96 -2.53
C GLY A 96 19.93 -8.13 -2.04
N THR A 97 20.88 -7.74 -2.86
CA THR A 97 22.34 -7.78 -2.57
C THR A 97 22.77 -6.89 -1.40
N ASN A 98 21.90 -5.95 -0.94
CA ASN A 98 22.16 -5.04 0.19
C ASN A 98 21.21 -5.25 1.39
N SER A 99 20.42 -6.30 1.42
CA SER A 99 19.21 -6.39 2.26
C SER A 99 19.39 -7.05 3.64
N GLY A 100 20.60 -7.41 4.01
CA GLY A 100 20.90 -8.03 5.30
C GLY A 100 21.11 -7.06 6.48
N TYR A 101 20.87 -5.75 6.29
CA TYR A 101 21.28 -4.71 7.24
C TYR A 101 20.10 -3.97 7.89
N LEU A 102 18.92 -4.60 7.95
CA LEU A 102 17.75 -4.13 8.68
C LEU A 102 17.49 -5.05 9.89
N LEU A 103 17.47 -4.46 11.08
CA LEU A 103 17.00 -5.10 12.30
C LEU A 103 15.71 -4.43 12.75
N ALA A 104 14.61 -5.18 12.83
CA ALA A 104 13.37 -4.69 13.43
C ALA A 104 13.24 -5.25 14.85
N LEU A 105 13.06 -4.36 15.81
CA LEU A 105 12.76 -4.66 17.20
C LEU A 105 11.33 -4.19 17.48
N GLY A 106 10.45 -5.07 17.85
CA GLY A 106 9.07 -4.75 18.19
C GLY A 106 8.78 -5.10 19.64
N THR A 107 8.09 -4.21 20.37
CA THR A 107 7.55 -4.56 21.68
C THR A 107 6.03 -4.69 21.59
N TYR A 108 5.46 -5.55 22.40
CA TYR A 108 4.02 -5.66 22.60
C TYR A 108 3.70 -6.23 23.97
N ARG A 109 2.49 -6.00 24.44
CA ARG A 109 2.00 -6.53 25.69
C ARG A 109 1.27 -7.83 25.45
N ASP A 110 1.77 -8.93 25.98
CA ASP A 110 1.23 -10.28 25.79
C ASP A 110 -0.20 -10.43 26.32
N ASN A 111 -0.57 -9.70 27.38
CA ASN A 111 -1.91 -9.68 27.93
C ASN A 111 -2.93 -8.86 27.10
N GLU A 112 -2.49 -8.08 26.14
CA GLU A 112 -3.35 -7.29 25.22
C GLU A 112 -3.52 -7.97 23.84
N VAL A 113 -2.79 -9.08 23.57
CA VAL A 113 -2.88 -9.83 22.32
C VAL A 113 -3.43 -11.23 22.54
N PHE A 114 -4.19 -11.72 21.57
CA PHE A 114 -4.76 -13.07 21.58
C PHE A 114 -4.42 -13.78 20.25
N PRO A 115 -4.56 -15.10 20.12
CA PRO A 115 -4.09 -15.84 18.93
C PRO A 115 -4.63 -15.34 17.59
N ALA A 116 -5.83 -14.76 17.55
CA ALA A 116 -6.42 -14.16 16.35
C ALA A 116 -6.15 -12.65 16.22
N HIS A 117 -5.31 -12.06 17.06
CA HIS A 117 -4.93 -10.65 16.98
C HIS A 117 -4.11 -10.41 15.70
N PRO A 118 -4.33 -9.28 14.97
CA PRO A 118 -3.63 -8.99 13.71
C PRO A 118 -2.10 -9.12 13.80
N LEU A 119 -1.49 -8.64 14.90
CA LEU A 119 -0.05 -8.80 15.14
C LEU A 119 0.37 -10.27 15.19
N MET A 120 -0.35 -11.12 15.93
CA MET A 120 -0.01 -12.53 16.06
C MET A 120 -0.14 -13.27 14.74
N LEU A 121 -1.16 -12.94 13.95
CA LEU A 121 -1.34 -13.47 12.60
C LEU A 121 -0.21 -13.03 11.66
N ALA A 122 0.21 -11.77 11.74
CA ALA A 122 1.33 -11.24 10.96
C ALA A 122 2.65 -11.92 11.31
N LEU A 123 2.95 -12.10 12.60
CA LEU A 123 4.15 -12.82 13.07
C LEU A 123 4.16 -14.28 12.60
N ALA A 124 3.05 -15.00 12.78
CA ALA A 124 2.92 -16.39 12.32
C ALA A 124 3.05 -16.52 10.79
N ASP A 125 2.61 -15.52 10.04
CA ASP A 125 2.78 -15.49 8.58
C ASP A 125 4.24 -15.26 8.19
N MET A 126 4.93 -14.34 8.83
CA MET A 126 6.37 -14.13 8.64
C MET A 126 7.19 -15.39 8.94
N GLU A 127 6.88 -16.10 10.02
CA GLU A 127 7.55 -17.38 10.37
C GLU A 127 7.32 -18.47 9.31
N ARG A 128 6.08 -18.58 8.80
CA ARG A 128 5.76 -19.52 7.71
C ARG A 128 6.54 -19.25 6.43
N HIS A 129 6.88 -17.97 6.19
CA HIS A 129 7.71 -17.56 5.06
C HIS A 129 9.22 -17.62 5.36
N GLY A 130 9.62 -18.31 6.45
CA GLY A 130 11.02 -18.57 6.78
C GLY A 130 11.78 -17.38 7.36
N LYS A 131 11.09 -16.38 7.91
CA LYS A 131 11.75 -15.27 8.60
C LYS A 131 12.18 -15.68 10.00
N ALA A 132 13.42 -15.35 10.37
CA ALA A 132 13.93 -15.61 11.71
C ALA A 132 13.34 -14.58 12.70
N ILE A 133 12.29 -14.96 13.41
CA ILE A 133 11.73 -14.17 14.51
C ILE A 133 12.29 -14.75 15.81
N ARG A 134 12.80 -13.86 16.67
CA ARG A 134 13.21 -14.21 18.02
C ARG A 134 12.33 -13.45 19.00
N THR A 135 11.60 -14.18 19.81
CA THR A 135 10.77 -13.61 20.87
C THR A 135 11.54 -13.65 22.19
N LEU A 136 11.61 -12.49 22.84
CA LEU A 136 12.16 -12.32 24.17
C LEU A 136 11.03 -11.88 25.10
N THR A 137 10.63 -12.74 26.02
CA THR A 137 9.60 -12.39 27.00
C THR A 137 10.25 -11.81 28.24
N LEU A 138 9.92 -10.54 28.56
CA LEU A 138 10.32 -9.90 29.78
C LEU A 138 9.31 -10.26 30.88
N VAL A 139 9.76 -11.05 31.84
CA VAL A 139 8.94 -11.41 33.01
C VAL A 139 9.15 -10.40 34.15
N PRO A 140 8.23 -10.28 35.11
CA PRO A 140 8.46 -9.52 36.33
C PRO A 140 9.76 -9.94 37.00
N LEU A 141 10.38 -9.02 37.74
CA LEU A 141 11.55 -9.33 38.58
C LEU A 141 11.20 -10.42 39.59
N GLU A 142 12.11 -11.35 39.78
CA GLU A 142 11.97 -12.32 40.84
C GLU A 142 12.19 -11.70 42.23
N ALA A 143 11.76 -12.38 43.29
CA ALA A 143 11.93 -11.87 44.65
C ALA A 143 13.41 -11.58 44.97
N SER A 144 14.32 -12.43 44.48
CA SER A 144 15.77 -12.26 44.61
C SER A 144 16.30 -11.00 43.92
N ASP A 145 15.73 -10.65 42.75
CA ASP A 145 16.13 -9.44 42.03
C ASP A 145 15.65 -8.20 42.76
N VAL A 146 14.45 -8.26 43.36
CA VAL A 146 13.92 -7.17 44.19
C VAL A 146 14.72 -7.03 45.49
N ASP A 147 15.15 -8.16 46.11
CA ASP A 147 16.07 -8.15 47.23
C ASP A 147 17.36 -7.40 46.91
N GLN A 148 17.99 -7.73 45.77
CA GLN A 148 19.22 -7.06 45.33
C GLN A 148 18.98 -5.58 44.99
N LEU A 149 17.89 -5.26 44.26
CA LEU A 149 17.53 -3.88 43.92
C LEU A 149 17.37 -3.00 45.18
N VAL A 150 16.66 -3.52 46.19
CA VAL A 150 16.45 -2.80 47.45
C VAL A 150 17.74 -2.66 48.24
N ALA A 151 18.55 -3.75 48.29
CA ALA A 151 19.86 -3.75 48.96
C ALA A 151 20.81 -2.70 48.33
N ASP A 152 20.90 -2.68 47.00
CA ASP A 152 21.73 -1.73 46.28
C ASP A 152 21.24 -0.28 46.48
N THR A 153 19.91 -0.07 46.47
CA THR A 153 19.29 1.26 46.66
C THR A 153 19.55 1.79 48.05
N LEU A 154 19.51 0.92 49.09
CA LEU A 154 19.72 1.31 50.50
C LEU A 154 21.16 1.19 50.96
N GLY A 155 22.08 0.70 50.10
CA GLY A 155 23.49 0.55 50.43
C GLY A 155 23.70 -0.44 51.62
N CYS A 156 22.91 -1.50 51.71
CA CYS A 156 22.96 -2.50 52.78
C CYS A 156 23.11 -3.93 52.22
N SER A 157 23.29 -4.90 53.11
CA SER A 157 23.32 -6.33 52.69
C SER A 157 21.92 -6.82 52.29
N VAL A 158 21.86 -7.82 51.41
CA VAL A 158 20.63 -8.44 50.99
C VAL A 158 19.82 -8.98 52.17
N ASP A 159 20.47 -9.56 53.17
CA ASP A 159 19.79 -10.08 54.37
C ASP A 159 19.10 -8.97 55.17
N MET A 160 19.69 -7.77 55.21
CA MET A 160 19.07 -6.58 55.85
C MET A 160 17.92 -6.01 55.03
N ALA A 161 18.03 -6.05 53.73
CA ALA A 161 16.99 -5.55 52.81
C ALA A 161 15.78 -6.49 52.73
N HIS A 162 15.97 -7.78 52.95
CA HIS A 162 14.99 -8.86 52.70
C HIS A 162 13.60 -8.66 53.37
N PRO A 163 13.46 -8.18 54.62
CA PRO A 163 12.14 -7.95 55.20
C PRO A 163 11.36 -6.84 54.52
N LEU A 164 12.04 -5.80 53.99
CA LEU A 164 11.44 -4.74 53.24
C LEU A 164 11.13 -5.13 51.81
N SER A 165 12.07 -5.77 51.15
CA SER A 165 11.90 -6.22 49.76
C SER A 165 10.79 -7.27 49.61
N GLN A 166 10.57 -8.12 50.59
CA GLN A 166 9.40 -9.03 50.62
C GLN A 166 8.07 -8.26 50.62
N LEU A 167 7.97 -7.20 51.42
CA LEU A 167 6.77 -6.35 51.44
C LEU A 167 6.57 -5.63 50.11
N ILE A 168 7.67 -5.14 49.52
CA ILE A 168 7.67 -4.47 48.22
C ILE A 168 7.24 -5.49 47.13
N TYR A 169 7.87 -6.63 47.09
CA TYR A 169 7.56 -7.70 46.14
C TYR A 169 6.08 -8.11 46.20
N HIS A 170 5.57 -8.33 47.44
CA HIS A 170 4.16 -8.68 47.61
C HIS A 170 3.20 -7.62 47.05
N LYS A 171 3.59 -6.36 47.11
CA LYS A 171 2.77 -5.24 46.60
C LYS A 171 2.93 -4.98 45.12
N THR A 172 4.13 -5.13 44.59
CA THR A 172 4.48 -4.75 43.20
C THR A 172 4.48 -5.93 42.24
N GLN A 173 4.43 -7.14 42.78
CA GLN A 173 4.55 -8.41 42.04
C GLN A 173 5.77 -8.44 41.10
N GLY A 174 6.85 -7.77 41.53
CA GLY A 174 8.08 -7.67 40.74
C GLY A 174 8.01 -6.73 39.55
N ASN A 175 6.96 -5.93 39.38
CA ASN A 175 6.93 -4.94 38.29
C ASN A 175 8.01 -3.86 38.56
N PRO A 176 9.02 -3.68 37.65
CA PRO A 176 10.16 -2.78 37.90
C PRO A 176 9.75 -1.33 38.13
N PHE A 177 8.84 -0.82 37.29
CA PHE A 177 8.36 0.54 37.40
C PHE A 177 7.62 0.76 38.73
N PHE A 178 6.72 -0.16 39.10
CA PHE A 178 5.98 -0.04 40.35
C PHE A 178 6.90 -0.20 41.56
N THR A 179 7.91 -1.09 41.50
CA THR A 179 8.92 -1.30 42.55
C THR A 179 9.69 0.00 42.83
N THR A 180 10.20 0.67 41.78
CA THR A 180 10.94 1.91 41.94
C THR A 180 10.06 3.06 42.42
N GLN A 181 8.85 3.18 41.92
CA GLN A 181 7.91 4.21 42.38
C GLN A 181 7.45 3.99 43.84
N PHE A 182 7.35 2.72 44.23
CA PHE A 182 6.99 2.39 45.59
C PHE A 182 8.14 2.68 46.58
N LEU A 183 9.38 2.38 46.21
CA LEU A 183 10.56 2.75 46.98
C LEU A 183 10.64 4.28 47.18
N GLN A 184 10.38 5.06 46.15
CA GLN A 184 10.34 6.51 46.24
C GLN A 184 9.25 6.98 47.19
N GLU A 185 8.06 6.42 47.15
CA GLU A 185 6.95 6.76 48.06
C GLU A 185 7.33 6.46 49.52
N LEU A 186 8.02 5.30 49.80
CA LEU A 186 8.49 4.98 51.14
C LEU A 186 9.49 6.00 51.70
N TYR A 187 10.33 6.54 50.80
CA TYR A 187 11.25 7.63 51.15
C TYR A 187 10.50 8.92 51.46
N GLU A 188 9.56 9.33 50.64
CA GLU A 188 8.75 10.54 50.78
C GLU A 188 7.88 10.51 52.06
N GLN A 189 7.37 9.31 52.42
CA GLN A 189 6.58 9.07 53.64
C GLN A 189 7.45 8.90 54.91
N THR A 190 8.74 9.15 54.81
CA THR A 190 9.68 8.97 55.92
C THR A 190 9.63 7.55 56.56
N CYS A 191 9.24 6.55 55.77
CA CYS A 191 9.32 5.16 56.17
C CYS A 191 10.74 4.62 56.03
N VAL A 192 11.52 5.21 55.16
CA VAL A 192 12.94 4.94 54.93
C VAL A 192 13.71 6.23 55.19
N VAL A 193 14.63 6.22 56.13
CA VAL A 193 15.40 7.42 56.58
C VAL A 193 16.86 7.03 56.64
N PHE A 194 17.76 7.93 56.22
CA PHE A 194 19.20 7.73 56.39
C PHE A 194 19.62 8.05 57.85
N ASP A 195 20.19 7.06 58.54
CA ASP A 195 20.77 7.26 59.86
C ASP A 195 22.23 7.69 59.73
N ALA A 196 22.48 8.95 59.99
CA ALA A 196 23.80 9.53 59.85
C ALA A 196 24.82 8.97 60.87
N ASP A 197 24.37 8.52 62.02
CA ASP A 197 25.22 7.94 63.04
C ASP A 197 25.60 6.48 62.74
N ALA A 198 24.67 5.73 62.18
CA ALA A 198 24.86 4.37 61.75
C ALA A 198 25.46 4.22 60.34
N GLY A 199 25.35 5.27 59.50
CA GLY A 199 25.93 5.30 58.19
C GLY A 199 25.17 4.47 57.14
N PHE A 200 23.90 4.10 57.43
CA PHE A 200 23.06 3.35 56.46
C PHE A 200 21.58 3.74 56.60
N TRP A 201 20.81 3.34 55.60
CA TRP A 201 19.36 3.59 55.54
C TRP A 201 18.64 2.66 56.51
N GLN A 202 17.75 3.22 57.34
CA GLN A 202 16.86 2.47 58.24
C GLN A 202 15.44 2.51 57.70
N CYS A 203 14.71 1.38 57.89
CA CYS A 203 13.32 1.25 57.49
C CYS A 203 12.41 0.91 58.66
N ASP A 204 11.33 1.69 58.86
CA ASP A 204 10.26 1.39 59.80
C ASP A 204 9.22 0.46 59.12
N LEU A 205 9.42 -0.83 59.24
CA LEU A 205 8.54 -1.87 58.68
C LEU A 205 7.10 -1.80 59.20
N SER A 206 6.90 -1.22 60.39
CA SER A 206 5.57 -1.08 60.99
C SER A 206 4.74 -0.06 60.24
N LYS A 207 5.38 1.08 59.87
CA LYS A 207 4.77 2.11 59.03
C LYS A 207 4.53 1.60 57.61
N VAL A 208 5.48 0.86 57.02
CA VAL A 208 5.31 0.29 55.67
C VAL A 208 4.10 -0.67 55.62
N ARG A 209 3.88 -1.48 56.63
CA ARG A 209 2.72 -2.38 56.70
C ARG A 209 1.39 -1.65 56.87
N GLN A 210 1.40 -0.48 57.49
CA GLN A 210 0.19 0.35 57.67
C GLN A 210 -0.18 1.15 56.45
N LEU A 211 0.71 1.36 55.52
CA LEU A 211 0.40 1.98 54.25
C LEU A 211 -0.60 1.14 53.46
N SER A 212 -1.86 1.63 53.38
CA SER A 212 -2.93 1.01 52.59
C SER A 212 -2.68 1.27 51.12
N LEU A 213 -1.79 0.51 50.52
CA LEU A 213 -1.48 0.65 49.10
C LEU A 213 -2.35 -0.29 48.27
N THR A 214 -2.86 0.22 47.18
CA THR A 214 -3.65 -0.52 46.17
C THR A 214 -2.73 -1.41 45.36
N GLU A 215 -3.25 -2.51 44.89
CA GLU A 215 -2.54 -3.50 44.05
C GLU A 215 -2.38 -3.01 42.60
N ASP A 216 -3.08 -1.91 42.20
CA ASP A 216 -3.11 -1.38 40.84
C ASP A 216 -2.23 -0.13 40.68
N VAL A 217 -1.32 -0.17 39.68
CA VAL A 217 -0.36 0.90 39.37
C VAL A 217 -1.07 2.22 38.99
N VAL A 218 -2.18 2.16 38.25
CA VAL A 218 -2.92 3.36 37.85
C VAL A 218 -3.52 4.05 39.07
N THR A 219 -4.13 3.29 39.97
CA THR A 219 -4.70 3.83 41.25
C THR A 219 -3.61 4.42 42.13
N PHE A 220 -2.42 3.80 42.16
CA PHE A 220 -1.27 4.33 42.88
C PHE A 220 -0.83 5.70 42.28
N MET A 221 -0.70 5.79 40.96
CA MET A 221 -0.35 7.02 40.28
C MET A 221 -1.44 8.11 40.45
N MET A 222 -2.73 7.73 40.46
CA MET A 222 -3.81 8.68 40.77
C MET A 222 -3.65 9.32 42.15
N ARG A 223 -3.26 8.56 43.17
CA ARG A 223 -3.00 9.09 44.51
C ARG A 223 -1.81 10.04 44.55
N ARG A 224 -0.72 9.72 43.84
CA ARG A 224 0.42 10.63 43.69
C ARG A 224 0.01 11.93 43.00
N LEU A 225 -0.73 11.86 41.92
CA LEU A 225 -1.27 13.05 41.24
C LEU A 225 -2.18 13.89 42.15
N GLN A 226 -2.98 13.27 43.03
CA GLN A 226 -3.88 13.95 43.98
C GLN A 226 -3.13 14.69 45.11
N LYS A 227 -1.85 14.36 45.37
CA LYS A 227 -1.02 15.10 46.33
C LYS A 227 -0.54 16.44 45.79
N LEU A 228 -0.50 16.62 44.47
CA LEU A 228 -0.10 17.87 43.80
C LEU A 228 -1.13 18.98 44.08
N SER A 229 -0.75 20.23 43.89
CA SER A 229 -1.69 21.36 44.00
C SER A 229 -2.87 21.19 43.04
N PRO A 230 -4.07 21.68 43.41
CA PRO A 230 -5.26 21.61 42.53
C PRO A 230 -4.99 22.26 41.15
N SER A 231 -4.19 23.32 41.09
CA SER A 231 -3.80 23.99 39.84
C SER A 231 -2.91 23.06 38.95
N THR A 232 -1.89 22.44 39.53
CA THR A 232 -1.04 21.46 38.82
C THR A 232 -1.85 20.27 38.33
N GLN A 233 -2.77 19.74 39.17
CA GLN A 233 -3.65 18.67 38.75
C GLN A 233 -4.50 19.03 37.54
N GLN A 234 -5.05 20.24 37.49
CA GLN A 234 -5.86 20.71 36.35
C GLN A 234 -5.01 20.82 35.07
N VAL A 235 -3.81 21.35 35.20
CA VAL A 235 -2.87 21.42 34.05
C VAL A 235 -2.52 20.03 33.54
N LEU A 236 -2.18 19.06 34.43
CA LEU A 236 -1.85 17.70 34.04
C LEU A 236 -3.04 16.92 33.44
N LYS A 237 -4.26 17.17 33.92
CA LYS A 237 -5.49 16.62 33.34
C LYS A 237 -5.69 17.08 31.89
N ARG A 238 -5.49 18.38 31.64
CA ARG A 238 -5.57 18.92 30.27
C ARG A 238 -4.42 18.41 29.37
N ALA A 239 -3.19 18.34 29.92
CA ALA A 239 -2.08 17.73 29.22
C ALA A 239 -2.33 16.26 28.85
N ALA A 240 -2.94 15.49 29.79
CA ALA A 240 -3.28 14.09 29.54
C ALA A 240 -4.31 13.90 28.41
N CYS A 241 -5.18 14.88 28.16
CA CYS A 241 -6.09 14.89 27.01
C CYS A 241 -5.35 15.11 25.70
N MET A 242 -4.22 15.82 25.70
CA MET A 242 -3.41 16.03 24.49
C MET A 242 -2.66 14.75 24.07
N GLY A 243 -2.35 13.89 25.02
CA GLY A 243 -1.62 12.64 24.78
C GLY A 243 -0.45 12.44 25.73
N ASN A 244 0.46 11.53 25.38
CA ASN A 244 1.64 11.26 26.18
C ASN A 244 2.68 12.40 26.06
N CYS A 245 2.77 13.04 24.89
CA CYS A 245 3.61 14.22 24.62
C CYS A 245 2.71 15.44 24.44
N PHE A 246 3.12 16.60 24.96
CA PHE A 246 2.35 17.83 24.86
C PHE A 246 3.25 19.07 24.79
N ASN A 247 2.75 20.07 24.05
CA ASN A 247 3.46 21.34 23.83
C ASN A 247 2.97 22.40 24.82
N LEU A 248 3.90 23.15 25.41
CA LEU A 248 3.59 24.19 26.40
C LEU A 248 2.70 25.29 25.83
N THR A 249 2.91 25.73 24.59
CA THR A 249 2.16 26.80 23.95
C THR A 249 0.70 26.41 23.78
N ILE A 250 0.44 25.19 23.29
CA ILE A 250 -0.91 24.67 23.11
C ILE A 250 -1.57 24.44 24.48
N LEU A 251 -0.85 23.86 25.43
CA LEU A 251 -1.36 23.63 26.79
C LEU A 251 -1.72 24.93 27.49
N ALA A 252 -0.89 25.97 27.38
CA ALA A 252 -1.16 27.29 27.94
C ALA A 252 -2.43 27.92 27.34
N ALA A 253 -2.61 27.79 26.03
CA ALA A 253 -3.82 28.26 25.37
C ALA A 253 -5.07 27.50 25.82
N ILE A 254 -5.00 26.16 26.00
CA ILE A 254 -6.09 25.33 26.56
C ILE A 254 -6.36 25.70 28.02
N CYS A 255 -5.33 26.06 28.76
CA CYS A 255 -5.47 26.52 30.14
C CYS A 255 -5.96 27.98 30.29
N GLU A 256 -6.12 28.71 29.16
CA GLU A 256 -6.40 30.14 29.12
C GLU A 256 -5.46 30.96 30.02
N SER A 257 -4.17 30.58 29.96
CA SER A 257 -3.15 31.12 30.86
C SER A 257 -1.86 31.41 30.09
N SER A 258 -0.94 32.19 30.70
CA SER A 258 0.38 32.40 30.07
C SER A 258 1.25 31.16 30.16
N GLN A 259 2.19 31.02 29.20
CA GLN A 259 3.14 29.91 29.19
C GLN A 259 3.97 29.85 30.49
N ASP A 260 4.41 31.00 31.01
CA ASP A 260 5.16 31.06 32.26
C ASP A 260 4.38 30.51 33.45
N ARG A 261 3.11 30.85 33.54
CA ARG A 261 2.27 30.34 34.60
C ARG A 261 2.04 28.84 34.51
N VAL A 262 1.77 28.33 33.31
CA VAL A 262 1.60 26.88 33.09
C VAL A 262 2.90 26.14 33.34
N ALA A 263 4.05 26.70 32.94
CA ALA A 263 5.37 26.13 33.23
C ALA A 263 5.64 26.08 34.73
N THR A 264 5.28 27.14 35.49
CA THR A 264 5.40 27.18 36.95
C THR A 264 4.54 26.07 37.60
N GLU A 265 3.32 25.85 37.11
CA GLU A 265 2.45 24.78 37.63
C GLU A 265 2.99 23.37 37.27
N LEU A 266 3.64 23.22 36.11
CA LEU A 266 4.27 21.96 35.70
C LEU A 266 5.56 21.66 36.48
N TRP A 267 6.17 22.68 37.12
CA TRP A 267 7.43 22.50 37.82
C TRP A 267 7.38 21.45 38.94
N SER A 268 6.29 21.46 39.73
CA SER A 268 6.11 20.42 40.76
C SER A 268 5.96 19.01 40.17
N ALA A 269 5.35 18.87 39.01
CA ALA A 269 5.25 17.57 38.33
C ALA A 269 6.59 17.11 37.72
N LEU A 270 7.45 18.06 37.33
CA LEU A 270 8.84 17.77 36.91
C LEU A 270 9.68 17.28 38.11
N GLN A 271 9.57 17.96 39.27
CA GLN A 271 10.29 17.57 40.49
C GLN A 271 9.87 16.18 40.97
N GLU A 272 8.59 15.86 40.87
CA GLU A 272 8.02 14.55 41.21
C GLU A 272 8.27 13.50 40.13
N GLN A 273 9.01 13.81 39.04
CA GLN A 273 9.33 12.92 37.94
C GLN A 273 8.07 12.29 37.29
N LEU A 274 6.97 13.00 37.26
CA LEU A 274 5.73 12.56 36.60
C LEU A 274 5.75 12.92 35.11
N ILE A 275 6.48 14.00 34.76
CA ILE A 275 6.72 14.43 33.40
C ILE A 275 8.21 14.70 33.20
N VAL A 276 8.66 14.66 31.96
CA VAL A 276 10.03 15.00 31.57
C VAL A 276 10.02 15.95 30.37
N PRO A 277 10.98 16.89 30.27
CA PRO A 277 11.07 17.76 29.11
C PRO A 277 11.68 16.97 27.94
N GLU A 278 11.21 17.23 26.72
CA GLU A 278 11.75 16.63 25.49
C GLU A 278 12.84 17.48 24.83
N ASN A 279 12.88 18.78 25.15
CA ASN A 279 13.88 19.70 24.65
C ASN A 279 14.35 20.67 25.75
N GLU A 280 15.44 21.38 25.51
CA GLU A 280 16.01 22.28 26.47
C GLU A 280 15.27 23.63 26.58
N THR A 281 14.30 23.87 25.71
CA THR A 281 13.54 25.14 25.67
C THR A 281 12.77 25.39 26.94
N TYR A 282 12.39 24.34 27.69
CA TYR A 282 11.72 24.47 28.99
C TYR A 282 12.51 25.34 30.02
N LYS A 283 13.82 25.41 29.90
CA LYS A 283 14.69 26.17 30.78
C LYS A 283 14.46 27.70 30.71
N PHE A 284 13.81 28.18 29.65
CA PHE A 284 13.45 29.57 29.45
C PHE A 284 12.14 29.99 30.12
N PHE A 285 11.36 29.02 30.60
CA PHE A 285 10.05 29.22 31.23
C PHE A 285 10.11 28.79 32.70
N GLY A 286 9.40 29.51 33.58
CA GLY A 286 9.23 29.08 34.97
C GLY A 286 10.31 29.56 35.96
N MET A 287 11.27 30.38 35.56
CA MET A 287 12.28 30.98 36.44
C MET A 287 12.06 32.48 36.66
N ALA A 288 10.94 32.86 37.21
CA ALA A 288 10.71 34.24 37.61
C ALA A 288 10.38 34.33 39.11
N ASP A 289 11.32 34.01 39.98
CA ASP A 289 11.35 34.63 41.31
C ASP A 289 12.39 35.76 41.29
N PRO A 290 11.99 37.01 41.44
CA PRO A 290 12.92 38.15 41.47
C PRO A 290 13.96 38.09 42.58
N ARG A 291 13.89 37.11 43.50
CA ARG A 291 14.81 36.93 44.62
C ARG A 291 16.00 36.04 44.36
N ASP A 292 16.05 35.32 43.27
CA ASP A 292 17.09 34.32 43.03
C ASP A 292 18.31 34.80 42.19
N GLY A 293 18.44 36.11 41.95
CA GLY A 293 19.69 36.67 41.41
C GLY A 293 20.11 36.25 40.00
N PHE A 294 19.14 35.78 39.15
CA PHE A 294 19.41 35.41 37.75
C PHE A 294 18.56 36.26 36.79
N ILE A 295 19.19 36.83 35.78
CA ILE A 295 18.54 37.38 34.59
C ILE A 295 18.97 36.52 33.39
N HIS A 296 17.99 35.95 32.69
CA HIS A 296 18.24 35.16 31.47
C HIS A 296 19.22 34.00 31.61
N GLY A 297 19.13 33.25 32.70
CA GLY A 297 19.88 32.01 32.90
C GLY A 297 21.39 32.15 33.21
N ARG A 298 21.85 33.35 33.55
CA ARG A 298 23.21 33.58 34.10
C ARG A 298 23.16 34.33 35.41
N PRO A 299 24.16 34.14 36.32
CA PRO A 299 24.28 34.90 37.56
C PRO A 299 24.42 36.40 37.30
N LEU A 300 23.72 37.23 38.10
CA LEU A 300 23.92 38.68 38.10
C LEU A 300 25.35 39.01 38.47
N THR A 301 26.03 39.78 37.64
CA THR A 301 27.35 40.34 37.94
C THR A 301 27.21 41.72 38.51
N SER A 302 28.23 42.18 39.27
CA SER A 302 28.29 43.53 39.88
C SER A 302 28.16 44.66 38.84
N ASN A 303 28.35 44.40 37.57
CA ASN A 303 28.18 45.36 36.48
C ASN A 303 26.69 45.51 36.03
N ASP A 304 25.87 44.53 36.26
CA ASP A 304 24.43 44.58 35.90
C ASP A 304 23.61 45.44 36.86
N LEU A 305 24.17 45.73 38.07
CA LEU A 305 23.57 46.56 39.09
C LEU A 305 23.99 48.07 39.02
N ALA A 306 24.93 48.41 38.13
CA ALA A 306 25.54 49.74 38.07
C ALA A 306 25.06 50.63 36.92
N GLN A 307 24.08 50.20 36.12
CA GLN A 307 23.53 51.04 35.02
C GLN A 307 22.31 51.86 35.47
N PRO A 308 22.26 53.16 35.16
CA PRO A 308 21.11 54.02 35.50
C PRO A 308 19.86 53.64 34.72
N GLU A 309 18.70 53.81 35.35
CA GLU A 309 17.34 53.37 34.90
C GLU A 309 16.82 54.03 33.62
N GLY A 310 17.64 54.71 32.83
CA GLY A 310 17.23 55.44 31.62
C GLY A 310 17.59 54.85 30.28
N GLN A 311 18.25 53.66 30.21
CA GLN A 311 18.65 53.02 28.94
C GLN A 311 18.32 51.54 28.88
N ARG A 312 17.20 51.11 29.46
CA ARG A 312 16.66 49.77 29.19
C ARG A 312 15.85 49.88 27.93
N SER A 313 16.39 49.33 26.81
CA SER A 313 15.60 49.16 25.59
C SER A 313 14.40 48.25 25.89
N GLU A 314 13.22 48.79 25.66
CA GLU A 314 11.99 48.02 25.61
C GLU A 314 12.05 47.01 24.47
N PHE A 315 12.69 45.85 24.64
CA PHE A 315 12.53 44.70 23.77
C PHE A 315 11.31 43.93 24.25
N SER A 316 10.29 43.96 23.42
CA SER A 316 9.08 43.13 23.61
C SER A 316 9.46 41.67 23.54
N PRO A 317 8.86 40.77 24.35
CA PRO A 317 9.03 39.32 24.22
C PRO A 317 8.65 38.77 22.83
N ARG A 318 7.93 39.51 22.00
CA ARG A 318 7.60 39.16 20.60
C ARG A 318 8.82 39.23 19.66
N ASP A 319 9.79 40.08 19.93
CA ASP A 319 10.92 40.27 19.03
C ASP A 319 11.97 39.14 19.10
N TRP A 320 11.91 38.28 20.13
CA TRP A 320 12.78 37.09 20.25
C TRP A 320 12.25 35.86 19.58
N THR A 321 10.92 35.74 19.42
CA THR A 321 10.27 34.60 18.78
C THR A 321 10.40 34.61 17.25
N ASP A 322 10.54 35.80 16.65
CA ASP A 322 10.72 35.95 15.20
C ASP A 322 12.21 35.92 14.77
N ALA A 323 13.15 36.12 15.69
CA ALA A 323 14.57 36.19 15.37
C ALA A 323 15.35 34.87 15.49
N LEU A 324 14.83 33.91 16.26
CA LEU A 324 15.34 32.53 16.38
C LEU A 324 14.15 31.61 16.33
N ALA A 325 14.08 30.70 15.36
CA ALA A 325 13.13 29.62 15.31
C ALA A 325 13.42 28.61 16.45
N ILE A 326 13.18 29.02 17.70
CA ILE A 326 13.32 28.18 18.90
C ILE A 326 12.13 27.24 18.90
N ALA A 327 12.39 25.94 18.85
CA ALA A 327 11.35 24.92 18.99
C ALA A 327 10.57 25.16 20.29
N PRO A 328 9.22 25.09 20.27
CA PRO A 328 8.41 25.31 21.46
C PRO A 328 8.75 24.29 22.55
N ALA A 329 8.66 24.69 23.83
CA ALA A 329 8.92 23.78 24.96
C ALA A 329 7.91 22.63 24.92
N SER A 330 8.39 21.41 24.89
CA SER A 330 7.61 20.18 24.83
C SER A 330 7.96 19.29 26.02
N TYR A 331 6.93 18.64 26.54
CA TYR A 331 7.03 17.72 27.68
C TYR A 331 6.36 16.40 27.32
N ARG A 332 6.77 15.33 28.00
CA ARG A 332 6.06 14.04 27.95
C ARG A 332 5.86 13.48 29.36
N PHE A 333 4.82 12.71 29.52
CA PHE A 333 4.68 11.89 30.73
C PHE A 333 5.81 10.87 30.81
N LEU A 334 6.37 10.68 32.00
CA LEU A 334 7.49 9.73 32.20
C LEU A 334 7.09 8.31 31.81
N HIS A 335 5.82 7.97 32.03
CA HIS A 335 5.24 6.69 31.70
C HIS A 335 3.78 6.85 31.29
N ASP A 336 3.29 6.05 30.34
CA ASP A 336 1.90 6.06 29.87
C ASP A 336 0.88 5.84 31.00
N ARG A 337 1.23 5.07 32.04
CA ARG A 337 0.39 4.88 33.24
C ARG A 337 0.14 6.17 34.02
N ILE A 338 1.07 7.10 33.99
CA ILE A 338 0.89 8.43 34.61
C ILE A 338 -0.10 9.26 33.78
N GLN A 339 0.03 9.24 32.47
CA GLN A 339 -0.91 9.90 31.56
C GLN A 339 -2.32 9.29 31.72
N GLN A 340 -2.45 7.96 31.75
CA GLN A 340 -3.70 7.24 31.98
C GLN A 340 -4.32 7.61 33.34
N ALA A 341 -3.52 7.68 34.39
CA ALA A 341 -3.98 8.09 35.72
C ALA A 341 -4.48 9.54 35.73
N ALA A 342 -3.74 10.47 35.12
CA ALA A 342 -4.16 11.88 34.99
C ALA A 342 -5.46 12.00 34.16
N TYR A 343 -5.59 11.25 33.07
CA TYR A 343 -6.80 11.19 32.26
C TYR A 343 -7.98 10.56 32.97
N ALA A 344 -7.75 9.51 33.79
CA ALA A 344 -8.78 8.86 34.61
C ALA A 344 -9.32 9.76 35.72
N LEU A 345 -8.54 10.75 36.19
CA LEU A 345 -9.01 11.76 37.15
C LEU A 345 -10.01 12.78 36.56
N ILE A 346 -10.22 12.74 35.22
CA ILE A 346 -11.20 13.65 34.57
C ILE A 346 -12.56 12.94 34.56
N PRO A 347 -13.63 13.57 35.08
CA PRO A 347 -14.98 13.04 34.93
C PRO A 347 -15.37 12.88 33.43
N ASP A 348 -16.11 11.82 33.09
CA ASP A 348 -16.38 11.48 31.67
C ASP A 348 -17.12 12.62 30.94
N ASN A 349 -18.02 13.32 31.58
CA ASN A 349 -18.67 14.49 31.01
C ASN A 349 -17.71 15.65 30.71
N GLN A 350 -16.62 15.78 31.47
CA GLN A 350 -15.61 16.80 31.24
C GLN A 350 -14.58 16.39 30.15
N LYS A 351 -14.34 15.10 29.97
CA LYS A 351 -13.44 14.61 28.91
C LYS A 351 -13.88 15.10 27.54
N GLN A 352 -15.17 14.90 27.19
CA GLN A 352 -15.73 15.32 25.91
C GLN A 352 -15.62 16.84 25.72
N ILE A 353 -15.93 17.61 26.77
CA ILE A 353 -15.81 19.08 26.74
C ILE A 353 -14.37 19.50 26.47
N THR A 354 -13.43 18.94 27.23
CA THR A 354 -12.00 19.28 27.09
C THR A 354 -11.48 18.94 25.71
N HIS A 355 -11.81 17.77 25.17
CA HIS A 355 -11.43 17.41 23.81
C HIS A 355 -12.02 18.36 22.77
N LEU A 356 -13.29 18.75 22.92
CA LEU A 356 -13.94 19.68 22.02
C LEU A 356 -13.26 21.08 22.07
N GLU A 357 -12.92 21.57 23.26
CA GLU A 357 -12.18 22.83 23.44
C GLU A 357 -10.79 22.76 22.77
N ILE A 358 -10.05 21.65 22.96
CA ILE A 358 -8.76 21.42 22.30
C ILE A 358 -8.90 21.45 20.77
N GLY A 359 -9.85 20.71 20.23
CA GLY A 359 -10.08 20.66 18.77
C GLY A 359 -10.42 22.03 18.18
N ARG A 360 -11.29 22.80 18.85
CA ARG A 360 -11.66 24.17 18.45
C ARG A 360 -10.46 25.12 18.51
N LEU A 361 -9.64 25.02 19.54
CA LEU A 361 -8.46 25.84 19.70
C LEU A 361 -7.43 25.55 18.62
N LEU A 362 -7.08 24.28 18.42
CA LEU A 362 -6.16 23.86 17.38
C LEU A 362 -6.63 24.35 15.99
N TYR A 363 -7.89 24.16 15.67
CA TYR A 363 -8.46 24.66 14.41
C TYR A 363 -8.35 26.17 14.25
N LYS A 364 -8.61 26.93 15.33
CA LYS A 364 -8.59 28.40 15.31
C LYS A 364 -7.16 28.97 15.21
N THR A 365 -6.20 28.29 15.78
CA THR A 365 -4.79 28.75 15.84
C THR A 365 -3.95 28.26 14.64
N SER A 366 -4.40 27.23 13.95
CA SER A 366 -3.69 26.70 12.78
C SER A 366 -3.83 27.60 11.56
N SER A 367 -2.72 27.94 10.92
CA SER A 367 -2.71 28.53 9.57
C SER A 367 -3.17 27.47 8.54
N GLU A 368 -3.49 27.87 7.31
CA GLU A 368 -3.90 26.95 6.25
C GLU A 368 -2.86 25.86 5.97
N THR A 369 -1.59 26.19 6.05
CA THR A 369 -0.47 25.23 5.94
C THR A 369 -0.39 24.32 7.14
N GLN A 370 -0.54 24.86 8.36
CA GLN A 370 -0.50 24.12 9.62
C GLN A 370 -1.72 23.20 9.77
N LEU A 371 -2.90 23.65 9.32
CA LEU A 371 -4.12 22.83 9.31
C LEU A 371 -3.92 21.53 8.52
N ASN A 372 -3.05 21.55 7.49
CA ASN A 372 -2.72 20.37 6.74
C ASN A 372 -1.84 19.38 7.53
N VAL A 373 -1.02 19.85 8.44
CA VAL A 373 -0.17 19.00 9.30
C VAL A 373 -0.99 18.45 10.47
N ASP A 374 -1.73 19.33 11.15
CA ASP A 374 -2.44 19.00 12.39
C ASP A 374 -3.85 18.42 12.16
N LEU A 375 -4.23 18.15 10.90
CA LEU A 375 -5.60 17.74 10.53
C LEU A 375 -6.13 16.58 11.37
N PHE A 376 -5.33 15.53 11.52
CA PHE A 376 -5.76 14.33 12.24
C PHE A 376 -5.95 14.59 13.72
N ASP A 377 -5.06 15.37 14.35
CA ASP A 377 -5.17 15.73 15.77
C ASP A 377 -6.42 16.58 16.03
N ILE A 378 -6.63 17.59 15.17
CA ILE A 378 -7.82 18.45 15.24
C ILE A 378 -9.09 17.62 15.13
N VAL A 379 -9.18 16.76 14.10
CA VAL A 379 -10.38 15.96 13.84
C VAL A 379 -10.61 14.93 14.93
N ASN A 380 -9.56 14.27 15.42
CA ASN A 380 -9.65 13.28 16.49
C ASN A 380 -10.16 13.90 17.80
N HIS A 381 -9.62 15.07 18.18
CA HIS A 381 -10.10 15.79 19.36
C HIS A 381 -11.56 16.24 19.20
N TRP A 382 -11.87 16.80 18.04
CA TRP A 382 -13.21 17.34 17.78
C TRP A 382 -14.27 16.23 17.72
N ASN A 383 -13.95 15.08 17.12
CA ASN A 383 -14.83 13.92 17.04
C ASN A 383 -15.16 13.31 18.41
N ARG A 384 -14.24 13.38 19.41
CA ARG A 384 -14.52 12.91 20.77
C ARG A 384 -15.60 13.73 21.48
N GLY A 385 -15.80 14.98 21.05
CA GLY A 385 -16.85 15.86 21.56
C GLY A 385 -18.04 16.02 20.60
N ILE A 386 -18.21 15.16 19.60
CA ILE A 386 -19.18 15.30 18.51
C ILE A 386 -20.64 15.49 19.01
N GLU A 387 -20.99 14.83 20.11
CA GLU A 387 -22.34 14.89 20.71
C GLU A 387 -22.67 16.25 21.30
N LEU A 388 -21.68 17.04 21.68
CA LEU A 388 -21.82 18.37 22.29
C LEU A 388 -21.94 19.48 21.23
N ILE A 389 -21.75 19.17 19.94
CA ILE A 389 -21.78 20.16 18.87
C ILE A 389 -23.22 20.42 18.47
N ASN A 390 -23.76 21.58 18.86
CA ASN A 390 -25.12 22.02 18.55
C ASN A 390 -25.20 22.97 17.36
N SER A 391 -24.10 23.65 17.02
CA SER A 391 -24.04 24.61 15.90
C SER A 391 -24.05 23.88 14.56
N PRO A 392 -25.02 24.15 13.66
CA PRO A 392 -25.03 23.56 12.31
C PRO A 392 -23.79 23.91 11.52
N THR A 393 -23.27 25.14 11.64
CA THR A 393 -22.05 25.59 10.96
C THR A 393 -20.81 24.81 11.40
N GLU A 394 -20.72 24.56 12.70
CA GLU A 394 -19.60 23.78 13.27
C GLU A 394 -19.69 22.29 12.87
N ARG A 395 -20.90 21.72 12.88
CA ARG A 395 -21.14 20.37 12.36
C ARG A 395 -20.72 20.24 10.91
N ASP A 396 -21.03 21.25 10.10
CA ASP A 396 -20.64 21.31 8.70
C ASP A 396 -19.12 21.38 8.51
N GLN A 397 -18.46 22.23 9.30
CA GLN A 397 -16.98 22.35 9.27
C GLN A 397 -16.31 21.03 9.64
N LEU A 398 -16.72 20.43 10.76
CA LEU A 398 -16.17 19.15 11.20
C LEU A 398 -16.46 18.03 10.19
N CYS A 399 -17.62 18.04 9.54
CA CYS A 399 -17.95 17.08 8.49
C CYS A 399 -16.98 17.19 7.30
N GLN A 400 -16.66 18.41 6.85
CA GLN A 400 -15.68 18.63 5.77
C GLN A 400 -14.27 18.19 6.18
N LEU A 401 -13.87 18.47 7.41
CA LEU A 401 -12.58 18.02 7.95
C LEU A 401 -12.52 16.49 8.02
N ASN A 402 -13.60 15.83 8.47
CA ASN A 402 -13.70 14.37 8.47
C ASN A 402 -13.59 13.79 7.06
N LEU A 403 -14.26 14.39 6.07
CA LEU A 403 -14.13 13.96 4.66
C LEU A 403 -12.68 14.09 4.17
N THR A 404 -12.02 15.21 4.46
CA THR A 404 -10.62 15.45 4.08
C THR A 404 -9.68 14.48 4.79
N ALA A 405 -9.86 14.28 6.09
CA ALA A 405 -9.08 13.33 6.88
C ALA A 405 -9.27 11.89 6.38
N GLY A 406 -10.52 11.49 6.09
CA GLY A 406 -10.83 10.19 5.56
C GLY A 406 -10.20 9.94 4.18
N GLN A 407 -10.19 10.94 3.30
CA GLN A 407 -9.52 10.83 2.00
C GLN A 407 -8.01 10.69 2.15
N ARG A 408 -7.37 11.48 3.03
CA ARG A 408 -5.94 11.37 3.31
C ARG A 408 -5.56 10.05 3.95
N ALA A 409 -6.34 9.60 4.92
CA ALA A 409 -6.13 8.30 5.54
C ALA A 409 -6.24 7.17 4.50
N LYS A 410 -7.21 7.26 3.57
CA LYS A 410 -7.31 6.32 2.45
C LYS A 410 -6.08 6.36 1.55
N ASP A 411 -5.59 7.55 1.20
CA ASP A 411 -4.43 7.73 0.32
C ASP A 411 -3.12 7.23 1.00
N ALA A 412 -3.06 7.35 2.34
CA ALA A 412 -2.02 6.75 3.18
C ALA A 412 -2.28 5.26 3.52
N THR A 413 -3.29 4.62 2.92
CA THR A 413 -3.67 3.21 3.12
C THR A 413 -4.15 2.84 4.53
N ALA A 414 -4.45 3.81 5.39
CA ALA A 414 -5.00 3.63 6.73
C ALA A 414 -6.55 3.49 6.65
N TYR A 415 -7.02 2.36 6.11
CA TYR A 415 -8.42 2.18 5.72
C TYR A 415 -9.39 2.15 6.88
N GLU A 416 -9.03 1.54 8.01
CA GLU A 416 -9.86 1.52 9.22
C GLU A 416 -10.08 2.93 9.76
N LEU A 417 -9.02 3.73 9.81
CA LEU A 417 -9.11 5.13 10.25
C LEU A 417 -9.93 5.97 9.26
N ALA A 418 -9.76 5.74 7.95
CA ALA A 418 -10.54 6.39 6.91
C ALA A 418 -12.04 6.08 7.04
N GLU A 419 -12.40 4.83 7.40
CA GLU A 419 -13.79 4.45 7.69
C GLU A 419 -14.34 5.18 8.91
N GLN A 420 -13.57 5.25 10.00
CA GLN A 420 -13.99 5.97 11.22
C GLN A 420 -14.31 7.45 10.93
N TYR A 421 -13.47 8.12 10.13
CA TYR A 421 -13.75 9.51 9.71
C TYR A 421 -14.99 9.59 8.81
N ALA A 422 -15.17 8.66 7.88
CA ALA A 422 -16.37 8.64 7.04
C ALA A 422 -17.64 8.44 7.89
N ILE A 423 -17.61 7.55 8.88
CA ILE A 423 -18.72 7.32 9.82
C ILE A 423 -19.02 8.58 10.63
N ALA A 424 -18.01 9.23 11.20
CA ALA A 424 -18.18 10.47 11.96
C ALA A 424 -18.80 11.57 11.09
N GLY A 425 -18.33 11.73 9.85
CA GLY A 425 -18.92 12.66 8.90
C GLY A 425 -20.38 12.38 8.57
N ILE A 426 -20.75 11.10 8.38
CA ILE A 426 -22.14 10.66 8.15
C ILE A 426 -23.02 10.98 9.37
N GLN A 427 -22.54 10.71 10.58
CA GLN A 427 -23.26 11.01 11.82
C GLN A 427 -23.53 12.51 12.00
N LEU A 428 -22.56 13.37 11.65
CA LEU A 428 -22.71 14.82 11.72
C LEU A 428 -23.83 15.35 10.80
N LEU A 429 -24.00 14.80 9.61
CA LEU A 429 -25.04 15.21 8.66
C LEU A 429 -26.42 14.64 9.00
N GLY A 430 -26.49 13.46 9.58
CA GLY A 430 -27.70 12.80 10.05
C GLY A 430 -28.64 12.28 8.96
N ASN A 431 -28.86 13.01 7.88
CA ASN A 431 -29.76 12.61 6.80
C ASN A 431 -29.27 13.03 5.40
N TRP A 432 -29.85 12.40 4.34
CA TRP A 432 -29.49 12.63 2.94
C TRP A 432 -29.98 13.96 2.36
N GLN A 433 -30.81 14.70 3.08
CA GLN A 433 -31.47 15.90 2.51
C GLN A 433 -30.63 17.16 2.62
N THR A 434 -29.81 17.27 3.67
CA THR A 434 -29.14 18.50 4.05
C THR A 434 -27.94 18.86 3.19
N LYS A 435 -27.07 17.89 2.86
CA LYS A 435 -25.86 18.05 2.03
C LYS A 435 -25.61 16.78 1.22
N TYR A 436 -26.43 16.57 0.23
CA TYR A 436 -26.47 15.36 -0.55
C TYR A 436 -25.09 14.92 -1.11
N ASP A 437 -24.36 15.84 -1.73
CA ASP A 437 -23.08 15.53 -2.40
C ASP A 437 -22.00 15.08 -1.38
N VAL A 438 -21.97 15.72 -0.21
CA VAL A 438 -21.03 15.33 0.86
C VAL A 438 -21.43 13.97 1.45
N MET A 439 -22.71 13.74 1.68
CA MET A 439 -23.24 12.47 2.18
C MET A 439 -22.94 11.33 1.18
N LEU A 440 -23.14 11.58 -0.12
CA LEU A 440 -22.80 10.65 -1.18
C LEU A 440 -21.31 10.30 -1.14
N THR A 441 -20.43 11.31 -1.11
CA THR A 441 -18.97 11.12 -1.11
C THR A 441 -18.50 10.38 0.14
N LEU A 442 -19.06 10.64 1.31
CA LEU A 442 -18.73 9.91 2.55
C LEU A 442 -19.14 8.43 2.48
N HIS A 443 -20.31 8.13 1.92
CA HIS A 443 -20.75 6.74 1.74
C HIS A 443 -19.91 6.01 0.67
N GLU A 444 -19.54 6.70 -0.41
CA GLU A 444 -18.59 6.18 -1.40
C GLU A 444 -17.24 5.86 -0.74
N LEU A 445 -16.74 6.77 0.08
CA LEU A 445 -15.48 6.58 0.81
C LEU A 445 -15.57 5.38 1.74
N ALA A 446 -16.62 5.29 2.58
CA ALA A 446 -16.83 4.16 3.48
C ALA A 446 -16.90 2.82 2.73
N ALA A 447 -17.65 2.75 1.62
CA ALA A 447 -17.74 1.55 0.80
C ALA A 447 -16.41 1.17 0.14
N GLU A 448 -15.64 2.16 -0.30
CA GLU A 448 -14.33 1.94 -0.95
C GLU A 448 -13.30 1.45 0.07
N VAL A 449 -13.16 2.10 1.21
CA VAL A 449 -12.13 1.75 2.20
C VAL A 449 -12.39 0.40 2.85
N THR A 450 -13.65 0.04 3.13
CA THR A 450 -14.01 -1.30 3.63
C THR A 450 -13.77 -2.39 2.58
N TYR A 451 -14.00 -2.10 1.29
CA TYR A 451 -13.60 -3.00 0.21
C TYR A 451 -12.09 -3.20 0.16
N LEU A 452 -11.31 -2.12 0.31
CA LEU A 452 -9.84 -2.16 0.29
C LEU A 452 -9.25 -2.90 1.49
N ASN A 453 -9.91 -2.82 2.63
CA ASN A 453 -9.57 -3.56 3.84
C ASN A 453 -9.93 -5.06 3.76
N GLY A 454 -10.58 -5.49 2.67
CA GLY A 454 -11.02 -6.87 2.49
C GLY A 454 -12.34 -7.22 3.20
N GLU A 455 -12.98 -6.26 3.84
CA GLU A 455 -14.24 -6.42 4.57
C GLU A 455 -15.46 -6.35 3.64
N PHE A 456 -15.53 -7.28 2.69
CA PHE A 456 -16.52 -7.25 1.62
C PHE A 456 -17.99 -7.25 2.09
N ALA A 457 -18.29 -7.80 3.27
CA ALA A 457 -19.65 -7.79 3.81
C ALA A 457 -20.06 -6.39 4.27
N GLN A 458 -19.13 -5.68 4.91
CA GLN A 458 -19.34 -4.31 5.37
C GLN A 458 -19.39 -3.33 4.19
N ALA A 459 -18.48 -3.50 3.20
CA ALA A 459 -18.53 -2.76 1.94
C ALA A 459 -19.89 -2.91 1.23
N GLN A 460 -20.46 -4.12 1.22
CA GLN A 460 -21.80 -4.36 0.69
C GLN A 460 -22.87 -3.60 1.48
N THR A 461 -22.74 -3.52 2.79
CA THR A 461 -23.66 -2.78 3.66
C THR A 461 -23.64 -1.28 3.35
N TRP A 462 -22.44 -0.68 3.21
CA TRP A 462 -22.29 0.71 2.81
C TRP A 462 -22.83 0.96 1.40
N ALA A 463 -22.52 0.08 0.45
CA ALA A 463 -23.06 0.16 -0.89
C ALA A 463 -24.61 0.15 -0.91
N ASN A 464 -25.24 -0.74 -0.13
CA ASN A 464 -26.69 -0.80 -0.03
C ASN A 464 -27.31 0.44 0.60
N ARG A 465 -26.62 1.05 1.60
CA ARG A 465 -27.06 2.33 2.20
C ARG A 465 -27.01 3.46 1.17
N LEU A 466 -25.94 3.53 0.38
CA LEU A 466 -25.81 4.51 -0.70
C LEU A 466 -26.90 4.32 -1.76
N ILE A 467 -27.12 3.09 -2.23
CA ILE A 467 -28.16 2.79 -3.24
C ILE A 467 -29.55 3.22 -2.77
N ARG A 468 -29.88 3.02 -1.48
CA ARG A 468 -31.17 3.44 -0.91
C ARG A 468 -31.30 4.95 -0.73
N GLY A 469 -30.19 5.65 -0.47
CA GLY A 469 -30.17 7.09 -0.22
C GLY A 469 -29.95 7.95 -1.47
N SER A 470 -29.46 7.36 -2.54
CA SER A 470 -29.13 8.07 -3.79
C SER A 470 -30.38 8.57 -4.53
N ARG A 471 -30.28 9.76 -5.10
CA ARG A 471 -31.37 10.41 -5.87
C ARG A 471 -31.45 9.93 -7.31
N GLN A 472 -30.30 9.59 -7.89
CA GLN A 472 -30.18 9.21 -9.29
C GLN A 472 -29.40 7.90 -9.42
N PHE A 473 -29.74 7.13 -10.45
CA PHE A 473 -29.04 5.87 -10.72
C PHE A 473 -27.54 6.07 -10.98
N LEU A 474 -27.19 7.19 -11.61
CA LEU A 474 -25.77 7.50 -11.90
C LEU A 474 -24.92 7.67 -10.66
N ASP A 475 -25.50 8.10 -9.53
CA ASP A 475 -24.81 8.21 -8.24
C ASP A 475 -24.37 6.83 -7.68
N GLN A 476 -25.00 5.74 -8.17
CA GLN A 476 -24.76 4.37 -7.71
C GLN A 476 -23.62 3.66 -8.47
N ILE A 477 -23.14 4.22 -9.57
CA ILE A 477 -22.21 3.53 -10.48
C ILE A 477 -20.89 3.15 -9.80
N LYS A 478 -20.36 4.02 -8.94
CA LYS A 478 -19.11 3.73 -8.21
C LYS A 478 -19.24 2.53 -7.29
N VAL A 479 -20.35 2.44 -6.55
CA VAL A 479 -20.57 1.31 -5.63
C VAL A 479 -20.93 0.03 -6.38
N TYR A 480 -21.62 0.09 -7.50
CA TYR A 480 -21.79 -1.08 -8.36
C TYR A 480 -20.47 -1.60 -8.90
N LYS A 481 -19.58 -0.70 -9.33
CA LYS A 481 -18.22 -1.08 -9.71
C LYS A 481 -17.50 -1.80 -8.55
N LEU A 482 -17.57 -1.27 -7.32
CA LEU A 482 -16.98 -1.91 -6.14
C LEU A 482 -17.58 -3.30 -5.86
N GLN A 483 -18.90 -3.45 -5.98
CA GLN A 483 -19.58 -4.74 -5.82
C GLN A 483 -19.12 -5.76 -6.88
N ILE A 484 -18.95 -5.32 -8.14
CA ILE A 484 -18.39 -6.16 -9.22
C ILE A 484 -16.97 -6.61 -8.85
N LEU A 485 -16.10 -5.68 -8.45
CA LEU A 485 -14.72 -5.97 -8.07
C LEU A 485 -14.66 -6.90 -6.84
N ALA A 486 -15.54 -6.72 -5.85
CA ALA A 486 -15.64 -7.60 -4.69
C ALA A 486 -16.04 -9.04 -5.07
N LYS A 487 -16.95 -9.20 -6.04
CA LYS A 487 -17.31 -10.53 -6.57
C LYS A 487 -16.12 -11.17 -7.31
N ILE A 488 -15.37 -10.39 -8.09
CA ILE A 488 -14.17 -10.86 -8.78
C ILE A 488 -13.11 -11.32 -7.75
N ALA A 489 -12.86 -10.53 -6.72
CA ALA A 489 -11.93 -10.88 -5.64
C ALA A 489 -12.33 -12.18 -4.91
N LYS A 490 -13.63 -12.43 -4.77
CA LYS A 490 -14.18 -13.69 -4.22
C LYS A 490 -14.21 -14.84 -5.24
N LYS A 491 -13.63 -14.70 -6.43
CA LYS A 491 -13.65 -15.66 -7.53
C LYS A 491 -15.07 -16.01 -8.03
N GLN A 492 -16.04 -15.13 -7.81
CA GLN A 492 -17.43 -15.27 -8.27
C GLN A 492 -17.61 -14.60 -9.64
N LEU A 493 -16.86 -15.06 -10.64
CA LEU A 493 -16.73 -14.39 -11.93
C LEU A 493 -18.06 -14.24 -12.68
N LEU A 494 -18.86 -15.29 -12.73
CA LEU A 494 -20.17 -15.25 -13.39
C LEU A 494 -21.15 -14.29 -12.71
N ALA A 495 -21.15 -14.24 -11.37
CA ALA A 495 -21.98 -13.31 -10.62
C ALA A 495 -21.53 -11.84 -10.79
N ALA A 496 -20.25 -11.60 -11.04
CA ALA A 496 -19.72 -10.27 -11.36
C ALA A 496 -20.19 -9.81 -12.76
N ILE A 497 -20.16 -10.70 -13.75
CA ILE A 497 -20.64 -10.45 -15.11
C ILE A 497 -22.14 -10.17 -15.10
N GLU A 498 -22.92 -10.98 -14.40
CA GLU A 498 -24.37 -10.82 -14.32
C GLU A 498 -24.77 -9.48 -13.65
N LEU A 499 -24.10 -9.11 -12.56
CA LEU A 499 -24.30 -7.78 -11.95
C LEU A 499 -23.95 -6.64 -12.94
N GLY A 500 -22.85 -6.77 -13.67
CA GLY A 500 -22.46 -5.81 -14.70
C GLY A 500 -23.53 -5.67 -15.79
N ARG A 501 -24.11 -6.79 -16.27
CA ARG A 501 -25.18 -6.78 -17.26
C ARG A 501 -26.44 -6.10 -16.73
N GLN A 502 -26.84 -6.38 -15.49
CA GLN A 502 -28.00 -5.74 -14.85
C GLN A 502 -27.83 -4.21 -14.78
N VAL A 503 -26.65 -3.74 -14.40
CA VAL A 503 -26.34 -2.31 -14.36
C VAL A 503 -26.35 -1.68 -15.76
N LEU A 504 -25.81 -2.37 -16.76
CA LEU A 504 -25.81 -1.92 -18.16
C LEU A 504 -27.21 -1.83 -18.74
N SER A 505 -28.09 -2.79 -18.44
CA SER A 505 -29.52 -2.74 -18.87
C SER A 505 -30.22 -1.50 -18.32
N GLN A 506 -29.94 -1.10 -17.06
CA GLN A 506 -30.48 0.17 -16.50
C GLN A 506 -29.89 1.41 -17.16
N LEU A 507 -28.76 1.29 -17.83
CA LEU A 507 -28.16 2.36 -18.67
C LEU A 507 -28.64 2.28 -20.13
N ASN A 508 -29.62 1.43 -20.44
CA ASN A 508 -30.16 1.14 -21.78
C ASN A 508 -29.17 0.44 -22.72
N ILE A 509 -28.29 -0.39 -22.17
CA ILE A 509 -27.35 -1.22 -22.92
C ILE A 509 -27.68 -2.68 -22.66
N GLU A 510 -28.25 -3.34 -23.66
CA GLU A 510 -28.62 -4.75 -23.57
C GLU A 510 -27.47 -5.64 -24.05
N ILE A 511 -26.97 -6.50 -23.15
CA ILE A 511 -25.92 -7.47 -23.43
C ILE A 511 -26.52 -8.87 -23.26
N PRO A 512 -26.56 -9.73 -24.30
CA PRO A 512 -27.16 -11.07 -24.23
C PRO A 512 -26.44 -11.97 -23.20
N ALA A 513 -27.18 -12.83 -22.50
CA ALA A 513 -26.58 -13.75 -21.52
C ALA A 513 -25.74 -14.85 -22.19
N ALA A 514 -26.18 -15.35 -23.33
CA ALA A 514 -25.52 -16.37 -24.12
C ALA A 514 -25.49 -15.90 -25.57
N PRO A 515 -24.44 -15.16 -26.00
CA PRO A 515 -24.33 -14.68 -27.36
C PRO A 515 -24.13 -15.83 -28.35
N THR A 516 -24.78 -15.72 -29.47
CA THR A 516 -24.55 -16.62 -30.61
C THR A 516 -23.44 -16.04 -31.51
N GLU A 517 -22.86 -16.89 -32.36
CA GLU A 517 -21.89 -16.42 -33.36
C GLU A 517 -22.55 -15.39 -34.32
N ALA A 518 -23.81 -15.55 -34.63
CA ALA A 518 -24.57 -14.59 -35.44
C ALA A 518 -24.70 -13.21 -34.78
N ASP A 519 -24.80 -13.15 -33.45
CA ASP A 519 -24.82 -11.88 -32.68
C ASP A 519 -23.47 -11.18 -32.75
N ILE A 520 -22.36 -11.93 -32.61
CA ILE A 520 -21.00 -11.42 -32.73
C ILE A 520 -20.75 -10.86 -34.13
N GLN A 521 -21.08 -11.64 -35.18
CA GLN A 521 -20.89 -11.23 -36.58
C GLN A 521 -21.75 -9.99 -36.95
N ARG A 522 -22.97 -9.92 -36.45
CA ARG A 522 -23.83 -8.74 -36.61
C ARG A 522 -23.23 -7.51 -35.95
N ALA A 523 -22.72 -7.64 -34.74
CA ALA A 523 -22.08 -6.54 -34.01
C ALA A 523 -20.78 -6.06 -34.68
N LEU A 524 -19.96 -7.00 -35.19
CA LEU A 524 -18.75 -6.68 -35.96
C LEU A 524 -19.09 -5.91 -37.23
N THR A 525 -20.08 -6.40 -38.01
CA THR A 525 -20.53 -5.75 -39.23
C THR A 525 -21.09 -4.36 -38.97
N THR A 526 -21.91 -4.21 -37.93
CA THR A 526 -22.45 -2.90 -37.52
C THR A 526 -21.33 -1.93 -37.15
N THR A 527 -20.34 -2.36 -36.41
CA THR A 527 -19.20 -1.53 -36.02
C THR A 527 -18.31 -1.17 -37.22
N ALA A 528 -18.06 -2.10 -38.14
CA ALA A 528 -17.32 -1.84 -39.36
C ALA A 528 -18.05 -0.83 -40.28
N THR A 529 -19.39 -0.89 -40.34
CA THR A 529 -20.19 0.09 -41.04
C THR A 529 -20.15 1.49 -40.38
N LEU A 530 -20.18 1.52 -39.06
CA LEU A 530 -20.09 2.77 -38.26
C LEU A 530 -18.71 3.43 -38.43
N ILE A 531 -17.66 2.63 -38.55
CA ILE A 531 -16.26 3.07 -38.61
C ILE A 531 -15.61 2.48 -39.88
N PRO A 532 -15.84 3.04 -41.04
CA PRO A 532 -15.10 2.66 -42.26
C PRO A 532 -13.59 2.81 -42.04
N HIS A 533 -12.80 1.96 -42.68
CA HIS A 533 -11.33 1.94 -42.55
C HIS A 533 -10.68 3.33 -42.75
N SER A 534 -11.19 4.13 -43.73
CA SER A 534 -10.73 5.50 -43.98
C SER A 534 -10.97 6.49 -42.84
N LYS A 535 -11.86 6.20 -41.89
CA LYS A 535 -12.20 7.10 -40.78
C LYS A 535 -11.48 6.77 -39.47
N ILE A 536 -10.79 5.64 -39.38
CA ILE A 536 -10.16 5.19 -38.11
C ILE A 536 -9.19 6.27 -37.57
N GLN A 537 -8.35 6.83 -38.44
CA GLN A 537 -7.36 7.84 -38.06
C GLN A 537 -8.00 9.14 -37.57
N SER A 538 -9.21 9.49 -38.02
CA SER A 538 -9.88 10.72 -37.59
C SER A 538 -10.55 10.61 -36.22
N LEU A 539 -10.62 9.40 -35.62
CA LEU A 539 -11.24 9.18 -34.31
C LEU A 539 -10.43 9.76 -33.14
N ASP A 540 -9.14 10.04 -33.30
CA ASP A 540 -8.33 10.74 -32.29
C ASP A 540 -8.80 12.19 -32.07
N GLY A 541 -9.35 12.82 -33.12
CA GLY A 541 -9.93 14.17 -33.10
C GLY A 541 -11.32 14.27 -32.48
N LEU A 542 -11.96 13.18 -32.09
CA LEU A 542 -13.25 13.22 -31.41
C LEU A 542 -13.18 14.04 -30.11
N PRO A 543 -14.25 14.75 -29.72
CA PRO A 543 -14.31 15.51 -28.47
C PRO A 543 -14.16 14.60 -27.27
N THR A 544 -13.76 15.16 -26.14
CA THR A 544 -13.76 14.45 -24.87
C THR A 544 -15.20 14.11 -24.49
N MET A 545 -15.44 12.86 -24.10
CA MET A 545 -16.76 12.38 -23.68
C MET A 545 -17.23 13.12 -22.43
N THR A 546 -18.39 13.74 -22.49
CA THR A 546 -19.04 14.45 -21.38
C THR A 546 -20.37 13.82 -20.95
N ASP A 547 -20.91 12.91 -21.76
CA ASP A 547 -22.15 12.21 -21.44
C ASP A 547 -21.96 11.30 -20.24
N SER A 548 -22.63 11.61 -19.12
CA SER A 548 -22.50 10.89 -17.86
C SER A 548 -23.01 9.45 -17.92
N ARG A 549 -24.01 9.15 -18.76
CA ARG A 549 -24.50 7.76 -18.95
C ARG A 549 -23.51 6.93 -19.74
N ALA A 550 -22.95 7.49 -20.81
CA ALA A 550 -21.93 6.81 -21.60
C ALA A 550 -20.65 6.54 -20.76
N LEU A 551 -20.22 7.51 -19.95
CA LEU A 551 -19.10 7.34 -19.03
C LEU A 551 -19.37 6.25 -17.97
N ALA A 552 -20.58 6.22 -17.42
CA ALA A 552 -21.02 5.19 -16.47
C ALA A 552 -21.00 3.80 -17.12
N ALA A 553 -21.54 3.67 -18.33
CA ALA A 553 -21.53 2.44 -19.09
C ALA A 553 -20.11 1.96 -19.41
N LEU A 554 -19.23 2.83 -19.89
CA LEU A 554 -17.82 2.50 -20.11
C LEU A 554 -17.11 2.04 -18.83
N THR A 555 -17.44 2.65 -17.70
CA THR A 555 -16.88 2.26 -16.40
C THR A 555 -17.24 0.81 -16.04
N ILE A 556 -18.50 0.42 -16.21
CA ILE A 556 -18.96 -0.94 -15.91
C ILE A 556 -18.43 -1.95 -16.96
N LEU A 557 -18.51 -1.63 -18.25
CA LEU A 557 -17.95 -2.46 -19.32
C LEU A 557 -16.46 -2.72 -19.12
N ASN A 558 -15.69 -1.68 -18.72
CA ASN A 558 -14.27 -1.81 -18.46
C ASN A 558 -14.00 -2.69 -17.22
N ALA A 559 -14.83 -2.59 -16.17
CA ALA A 559 -14.69 -3.37 -14.95
C ALA A 559 -14.89 -4.87 -15.17
N ILE A 560 -15.80 -5.27 -16.09
CA ILE A 560 -16.11 -6.68 -16.37
C ILE A 560 -15.29 -7.26 -17.53
N ALA A 561 -14.64 -6.45 -18.39
CA ALA A 561 -14.06 -6.91 -19.66
C ALA A 561 -13.05 -8.07 -19.49
N ALA A 562 -12.12 -7.96 -18.55
CA ALA A 562 -11.15 -9.03 -18.28
C ALA A 562 -11.81 -10.29 -17.72
N THR A 563 -12.80 -10.12 -16.86
CA THR A 563 -13.57 -11.23 -16.26
C THR A 563 -14.38 -11.97 -17.32
N VAL A 564 -14.97 -11.22 -18.27
CA VAL A 564 -15.71 -11.79 -19.41
C VAL A 564 -14.75 -12.57 -20.31
N TYR A 565 -13.56 -12.04 -20.61
CA TYR A 565 -12.57 -12.76 -21.41
C TYR A 565 -12.18 -14.12 -20.81
N LEU A 566 -12.07 -14.19 -19.47
CA LEU A 566 -11.70 -15.41 -18.76
C LEU A 566 -12.86 -16.40 -18.59
N ALA A 567 -14.07 -15.92 -18.23
CA ALA A 567 -15.18 -16.78 -17.82
C ALA A 567 -16.24 -17.01 -18.91
N GLN A 568 -16.40 -16.09 -19.84
CA GLN A 568 -17.35 -16.16 -20.95
C GLN A 568 -16.76 -15.54 -22.23
N PRO A 569 -15.71 -16.14 -22.84
CA PRO A 569 -14.96 -15.56 -23.94
C PRO A 569 -15.84 -15.18 -25.16
N ASN A 570 -16.93 -15.88 -25.41
CA ASN A 570 -17.87 -15.57 -26.51
C ASN A 570 -18.59 -14.22 -26.29
N LEU A 571 -18.70 -13.75 -25.06
CA LEU A 571 -19.30 -12.46 -24.73
C LEU A 571 -18.31 -11.30 -24.91
N PHE A 572 -17.00 -11.57 -24.89
CA PHE A 572 -15.95 -10.55 -24.90
C PHE A 572 -16.03 -9.63 -26.14
N PRO A 573 -16.22 -10.12 -27.37
CA PRO A 573 -16.35 -9.25 -28.54
C PRO A 573 -17.50 -8.24 -28.39
N LEU A 574 -18.65 -8.64 -27.87
CA LEU A 574 -19.80 -7.74 -27.72
C LEU A 574 -19.52 -6.63 -26.68
N ILE A 575 -18.86 -6.96 -25.58
CA ILE A 575 -18.44 -5.96 -24.58
C ILE A 575 -17.49 -4.93 -25.20
N VAL A 576 -16.53 -5.39 -25.99
CA VAL A 576 -15.56 -4.50 -26.65
C VAL A 576 -16.21 -3.62 -27.71
N LEU A 577 -17.05 -4.21 -28.55
CA LEU A 577 -17.75 -3.48 -29.62
C LEU A 577 -18.70 -2.42 -29.07
N GLU A 578 -19.38 -2.68 -27.95
CA GLU A 578 -20.20 -1.67 -27.29
C GLU A 578 -19.34 -0.53 -26.69
N GLN A 579 -18.17 -0.84 -26.12
CA GLN A 579 -17.22 0.20 -25.68
C GLN A 579 -16.76 1.08 -26.86
N VAL A 580 -16.44 0.48 -27.99
CA VAL A 580 -16.03 1.18 -29.22
C VAL A 580 -17.18 2.07 -29.72
N LYS A 581 -18.39 1.54 -29.82
CA LYS A 581 -19.59 2.25 -30.25
C LYS A 581 -19.85 3.49 -29.37
N LEU A 582 -19.82 3.32 -28.03
CA LEU A 582 -20.00 4.44 -27.09
C LEU A 582 -18.92 5.52 -27.30
N SER A 583 -17.68 5.13 -27.52
CA SER A 583 -16.56 6.07 -27.76
C SER A 583 -16.74 6.83 -29.07
N VAL A 584 -17.21 6.21 -30.14
CA VAL A 584 -17.42 6.86 -31.45
C VAL A 584 -18.61 7.81 -31.42
N VAL A 585 -19.69 7.44 -30.73
CA VAL A 585 -20.94 8.20 -30.67
C VAL A 585 -20.84 9.37 -29.70
N HIS A 586 -20.24 9.19 -28.54
CA HIS A 586 -20.24 10.19 -27.46
C HIS A 586 -18.90 10.91 -27.28
N GLY A 587 -17.86 10.54 -28.04
CA GLY A 587 -16.52 11.09 -27.92
C GLY A 587 -15.57 10.18 -27.12
N ASN A 588 -14.30 10.56 -27.07
CA ASN A 588 -13.26 9.77 -26.42
C ASN A 588 -13.12 10.08 -24.92
N SER A 589 -12.78 9.06 -24.16
CA SER A 589 -12.39 9.14 -22.76
C SER A 589 -11.08 8.34 -22.54
N PRO A 590 -10.40 8.43 -21.40
CA PRO A 590 -9.26 7.56 -21.10
C PRO A 590 -9.58 6.07 -21.36
N MET A 591 -10.79 5.61 -21.00
CA MET A 591 -11.23 4.22 -21.21
C MET A 591 -11.37 3.83 -22.68
N SER A 592 -11.59 4.81 -23.57
CA SER A 592 -11.67 4.58 -25.02
C SER A 592 -10.36 4.03 -25.60
N ALA A 593 -9.20 4.48 -25.10
CA ALA A 593 -7.90 3.92 -25.49
C ALA A 593 -7.84 2.40 -25.24
N GLY A 594 -8.28 1.97 -24.06
CA GLY A 594 -8.39 0.54 -23.73
C GLY A 594 -9.39 -0.22 -24.60
N ALA A 595 -10.50 0.42 -24.96
CA ALA A 595 -11.51 -0.17 -25.86
C ALA A 595 -10.95 -0.41 -27.26
N TYR A 596 -10.28 0.59 -27.84
CA TYR A 596 -9.66 0.45 -29.16
C TYR A 596 -8.50 -0.56 -29.17
N ALA A 597 -7.70 -0.65 -28.10
CA ALA A 597 -6.67 -1.67 -27.98
C ALA A 597 -7.26 -3.10 -27.95
N ARG A 598 -8.38 -3.30 -27.25
CA ARG A 598 -9.09 -4.60 -27.24
C ARG A 598 -9.71 -4.91 -28.61
N TYR A 599 -10.23 -3.90 -29.29
CA TYR A 599 -10.79 -4.10 -30.62
C TYR A 599 -9.69 -4.43 -31.64
N SER A 600 -8.53 -3.76 -31.55
CA SER A 600 -7.32 -4.13 -32.32
C SER A 600 -6.96 -5.61 -32.11
N PHE A 601 -6.94 -6.06 -30.85
CA PHE A 601 -6.69 -7.45 -30.51
C PHE A 601 -7.70 -8.40 -31.18
N ILE A 602 -9.01 -8.09 -31.14
CA ILE A 602 -10.04 -8.93 -31.78
C ILE A 602 -9.81 -9.03 -33.29
N LEU A 603 -9.57 -7.90 -33.98
CA LEU A 603 -9.35 -7.87 -35.42
C LEU A 603 -8.09 -8.63 -35.86
N CYS A 604 -6.99 -8.48 -35.11
CA CYS A 604 -5.75 -9.20 -35.37
C CYS A 604 -5.85 -10.70 -35.04
N SER A 605 -6.57 -11.08 -33.99
CA SER A 605 -6.65 -12.47 -33.52
C SER A 605 -7.45 -13.38 -34.45
N GLN A 606 -8.51 -12.87 -35.04
CA GLN A 606 -9.35 -13.61 -35.99
C GLN A 606 -8.75 -13.61 -37.41
N GLY A 607 -7.71 -12.78 -37.64
CA GLY A 607 -7.02 -12.70 -38.94
C GLY A 607 -7.83 -12.06 -40.05
N ASN A 608 -9.06 -11.61 -39.80
CA ASN A 608 -9.97 -11.16 -40.83
C ASN A 608 -9.70 -9.72 -41.30
N ASP A 609 -9.13 -8.84 -40.41
CA ASP A 609 -8.82 -7.46 -40.76
C ASP A 609 -7.61 -6.92 -39.95
N ILE A 610 -6.44 -7.48 -40.19
CA ILE A 610 -5.18 -7.06 -39.55
C ILE A 610 -4.86 -5.59 -39.83
N ALA A 611 -5.24 -5.07 -41.02
CA ALA A 611 -4.96 -3.69 -41.39
C ALA A 611 -5.74 -2.69 -40.50
N SER A 612 -7.04 -2.89 -40.33
CA SER A 612 -7.84 -2.08 -39.40
C SER A 612 -7.42 -2.33 -37.96
N GLY A 613 -7.11 -3.58 -37.58
CA GLY A 613 -6.62 -3.94 -36.25
C GLY A 613 -5.38 -3.12 -35.88
N TYR A 614 -4.39 -3.05 -36.74
CA TYR A 614 -3.20 -2.22 -36.54
C TYR A 614 -3.53 -0.72 -36.40
N GLN A 615 -4.42 -0.17 -37.24
CA GLN A 615 -4.82 1.24 -37.12
C GLN A 615 -5.51 1.56 -35.79
N PHE A 616 -6.37 0.66 -35.29
CA PHE A 616 -6.98 0.80 -33.95
C PHE A 616 -5.93 0.71 -32.85
N GLY A 617 -4.89 -0.10 -32.99
CA GLY A 617 -3.76 -0.12 -32.07
C GLY A 617 -3.01 1.23 -32.04
N CYS A 618 -2.74 1.82 -33.22
CA CYS A 618 -2.13 3.16 -33.30
C CYS A 618 -3.01 4.23 -32.67
N LEU A 619 -4.32 4.20 -32.93
CA LEU A 619 -5.30 5.11 -32.32
C LEU A 619 -5.31 4.96 -30.79
N ALA A 620 -5.27 3.74 -30.29
CA ALA A 620 -5.20 3.47 -28.85
C ALA A 620 -3.96 4.08 -28.20
N LEU A 621 -2.79 3.96 -28.85
CA LEU A 621 -1.55 4.61 -28.39
C LEU A 621 -1.65 6.14 -28.39
N ALA A 622 -2.17 6.74 -29.46
CA ALA A 622 -2.34 8.18 -29.55
C ALA A 622 -3.26 8.74 -28.44
N LEU A 623 -4.38 8.07 -28.18
CA LEU A 623 -5.30 8.45 -27.10
C LEU A 623 -4.68 8.19 -25.72
N SER A 624 -3.90 7.13 -25.56
CA SER A 624 -3.16 6.83 -24.34
C SER A 624 -2.20 7.96 -23.97
N GLU A 625 -1.50 8.51 -24.96
CA GLU A 625 -0.62 9.68 -24.77
C GLU A 625 -1.41 10.95 -24.49
N LYS A 626 -2.50 11.18 -25.21
CA LYS A 626 -3.38 12.36 -25.04
C LYS A 626 -3.98 12.45 -23.64
N PHE A 627 -4.50 11.36 -23.10
CA PHE A 627 -5.15 11.34 -21.78
C PHE A 627 -4.19 11.09 -20.62
N ASN A 628 -3.03 10.49 -20.88
CA ASN A 628 -1.95 10.18 -19.92
C ASN A 628 -2.40 9.50 -18.63
N ASP A 629 -3.40 8.61 -18.72
CA ASP A 629 -3.83 7.76 -17.61
C ASP A 629 -2.93 6.52 -17.52
N LYS A 630 -1.99 6.52 -16.57
CA LYS A 630 -0.96 5.48 -16.44
C LYS A 630 -1.53 4.07 -16.22
N ALA A 631 -2.65 3.94 -15.53
CA ALA A 631 -3.29 2.64 -15.28
C ALA A 631 -3.88 2.03 -16.57
N ILE A 632 -4.46 2.87 -17.42
CA ILE A 632 -4.98 2.45 -18.74
C ILE A 632 -3.83 2.28 -19.73
N ASN A 633 -2.84 3.19 -19.71
CA ASN A 633 -1.67 3.15 -20.57
C ASN A 633 -0.92 1.82 -20.46
N THR A 634 -0.69 1.31 -19.25
CA THR A 634 -0.05 0.00 -19.03
C THR A 634 -0.70 -1.09 -19.88
N ARG A 635 -2.03 -1.18 -19.88
CA ARG A 635 -2.77 -2.18 -20.65
C ARG A 635 -2.74 -1.93 -22.14
N VAL A 636 -2.85 -0.68 -22.57
CA VAL A 636 -2.78 -0.30 -24.00
C VAL A 636 -1.40 -0.65 -24.56
N LEU A 637 -0.33 -0.22 -23.89
CA LEU A 637 1.05 -0.50 -24.30
C LEU A 637 1.32 -2.00 -24.41
N LEU A 638 0.85 -2.76 -23.44
CA LEU A 638 0.98 -4.22 -23.41
C LEU A 638 0.23 -4.88 -24.58
N MET A 639 -1.04 -4.52 -24.78
CA MET A 639 -1.87 -5.12 -25.83
C MET A 639 -1.33 -4.78 -27.22
N VAL A 640 -0.97 -3.51 -27.44
CA VAL A 640 -0.45 -3.10 -28.75
C VAL A 640 0.94 -3.68 -28.98
N GLY A 641 1.83 -3.63 -28.01
CA GLY A 641 3.21 -4.12 -28.12
C GLY A 641 3.29 -5.63 -28.36
N ALA A 642 2.52 -6.41 -27.62
CA ALA A 642 2.57 -7.88 -27.68
C ALA A 642 1.60 -8.52 -28.68
N LEU A 643 0.41 -7.92 -28.90
CA LEU A 643 -0.71 -8.58 -29.56
C LEU A 643 -1.15 -7.88 -30.87
N THR A 644 -0.62 -6.67 -31.18
CA THR A 644 -0.95 -5.95 -32.42
C THR A 644 0.25 -5.77 -33.32
N ILE A 645 1.36 -5.23 -32.81
CA ILE A 645 2.59 -4.96 -33.58
C ILE A 645 3.08 -6.20 -34.37
N PRO A 646 3.12 -7.42 -33.77
CA PRO A 646 3.65 -8.60 -34.47
C PRO A 646 2.95 -8.97 -35.79
N TRP A 647 1.70 -8.50 -35.99
CA TRP A 647 0.88 -8.81 -37.15
C TRP A 647 1.12 -7.86 -38.34
N LYS A 648 1.85 -6.75 -38.12
CA LYS A 648 2.12 -5.78 -39.19
C LYS A 648 3.58 -5.39 -39.31
N HIS A 649 4.34 -5.43 -38.22
CA HIS A 649 5.72 -4.99 -38.13
C HIS A 649 6.58 -6.07 -37.47
N HIS A 650 7.92 -5.93 -37.58
CA HIS A 650 8.84 -6.79 -36.89
C HIS A 650 8.62 -6.77 -35.38
N LEU A 651 8.66 -7.93 -34.73
CA LEU A 651 8.41 -8.09 -33.29
C LEU A 651 9.24 -7.12 -32.43
N SER A 652 10.45 -6.78 -32.84
CA SER A 652 11.34 -5.85 -32.10
C SER A 652 10.72 -4.47 -31.86
N GLN A 653 9.79 -4.02 -32.72
CA GLN A 653 9.14 -2.73 -32.55
C GLN A 653 8.17 -2.70 -31.37
N GLY A 654 7.74 -3.86 -30.88
CA GLY A 654 6.93 -3.97 -29.66
C GLY A 654 7.72 -3.81 -28.36
N LEU A 655 9.03 -4.12 -28.38
CA LEU A 655 9.84 -4.15 -27.15
C LEU A 655 9.84 -2.84 -26.35
N PRO A 656 10.02 -1.64 -26.99
CA PRO A 656 9.97 -0.38 -26.24
C PRO A 656 8.61 -0.12 -25.59
N LEU A 657 7.49 -0.55 -26.21
CA LEU A 657 6.17 -0.43 -25.62
C LEU A 657 5.99 -1.31 -24.39
N LEU A 658 6.56 -2.52 -24.43
CA LEU A 658 6.51 -3.47 -23.32
C LEU A 658 7.38 -3.01 -22.14
N ASP A 659 8.52 -2.38 -22.38
CA ASP A 659 9.34 -1.75 -21.32
C ASP A 659 8.62 -0.55 -20.72
N ARG A 660 7.96 0.29 -21.52
CA ARG A 660 7.11 1.37 -21.02
C ARG A 660 5.91 0.83 -20.22
N ALA A 661 5.31 -0.30 -20.63
CA ALA A 661 4.21 -0.93 -19.90
C ALA A 661 4.67 -1.35 -18.50
N TYR A 662 5.90 -1.86 -18.35
CA TYR A 662 6.48 -2.15 -17.04
C TYR A 662 6.61 -0.88 -16.18
N GLY A 663 7.23 0.17 -16.72
CA GLY A 663 7.41 1.44 -16.01
C GLY A 663 6.08 2.09 -15.59
N ASP A 664 5.14 2.24 -16.53
CA ASP A 664 3.81 2.81 -16.26
C ASP A 664 3.01 1.94 -15.28
N GLY A 665 3.21 0.61 -15.32
CA GLY A 665 2.59 -0.33 -14.38
C GLY A 665 3.10 -0.16 -12.94
N LEU A 666 4.40 0.05 -12.75
CA LEU A 666 4.97 0.36 -11.44
C LEU A 666 4.44 1.70 -10.90
N VAL A 667 4.42 2.74 -11.76
CA VAL A 667 3.95 4.07 -11.38
C VAL A 667 2.47 4.06 -11.01
N SER A 668 1.66 3.29 -11.73
CA SER A 668 0.21 3.20 -11.50
C SER A 668 -0.19 2.11 -10.51
N GLY A 669 0.75 1.37 -9.92
CA GLY A 669 0.44 0.22 -9.06
C GLY A 669 -0.24 -0.95 -9.79
N ASN A 670 -0.27 -0.95 -11.12
CA ASN A 670 -0.76 -2.08 -11.91
C ASN A 670 0.35 -3.13 -12.08
N LEU A 671 0.71 -3.78 -10.96
CA LEU A 671 1.86 -4.70 -10.92
C LEU A 671 1.67 -5.94 -11.80
N ASP A 672 0.43 -6.41 -11.97
CA ASP A 672 0.11 -7.51 -12.90
C ASP A 672 0.42 -7.11 -14.35
N GLY A 673 -0.02 -5.92 -14.77
CA GLY A 673 0.30 -5.38 -16.09
C GLY A 673 1.79 -5.14 -16.32
N ALA A 674 2.49 -4.65 -15.29
CA ALA A 674 3.95 -4.51 -15.31
C ALA A 674 4.63 -5.87 -15.54
N ALA A 675 4.22 -6.88 -14.79
CA ALA A 675 4.78 -8.22 -14.87
C ALA A 675 4.54 -8.88 -16.23
N LEU A 676 3.35 -8.71 -16.80
CA LEU A 676 3.07 -9.15 -18.16
C LEU A 676 3.94 -8.44 -19.19
N GLY A 677 4.22 -7.14 -19.01
CA GLY A 677 5.13 -6.39 -19.87
C GLY A 677 6.52 -7.03 -19.92
N HIS A 678 7.08 -7.37 -18.79
CA HIS A 678 8.37 -8.08 -18.69
C HIS A 678 8.34 -9.48 -19.33
N TYR A 679 7.29 -10.26 -19.02
CA TYR A 679 7.15 -11.60 -19.62
C TYR A 679 7.07 -11.54 -21.14
N TYR A 680 6.21 -10.68 -21.72
CA TYR A 680 6.09 -10.56 -23.17
C TYR A 680 7.33 -9.95 -23.82
N ASN A 681 8.05 -9.07 -23.13
CA ASN A 681 9.32 -8.56 -23.62
C ASN A 681 10.37 -9.69 -23.69
N SER A 682 10.49 -10.53 -22.66
CA SER A 682 11.37 -11.69 -22.66
C SER A 682 11.01 -12.68 -23.76
N GLN A 683 9.73 -12.98 -23.94
CA GLN A 683 9.22 -13.86 -24.99
C GLN A 683 9.51 -13.32 -26.38
N SER A 684 9.23 -12.03 -26.63
CA SER A 684 9.49 -11.40 -27.93
C SER A 684 10.99 -11.33 -28.23
N SER A 685 11.83 -11.04 -27.23
CA SER A 685 13.28 -11.05 -27.33
C SER A 685 13.83 -12.44 -27.73
N TYR A 686 13.28 -13.49 -27.18
CA TYR A 686 13.59 -14.86 -27.55
C TYR A 686 13.16 -15.16 -29.00
N LEU A 687 11.94 -14.76 -29.39
CA LEU A 687 11.39 -15.02 -30.73
C LEU A 687 12.11 -14.29 -31.86
N ILE A 688 12.69 -13.13 -31.60
CA ILE A 688 13.52 -12.41 -32.60
C ILE A 688 14.94 -12.93 -32.71
N GLY A 689 15.31 -13.92 -31.89
CA GLY A 689 16.62 -14.56 -31.95
C GLY A 689 17.75 -13.71 -31.35
N GLN A 690 17.52 -13.01 -30.25
CA GLN A 690 18.60 -12.32 -29.51
C GLN A 690 19.67 -13.36 -29.09
N GLU A 691 20.92 -12.90 -28.95
CA GLU A 691 22.02 -13.73 -28.50
C GLU A 691 21.70 -14.33 -27.12
N LEU A 692 21.89 -15.65 -26.96
CA LEU A 692 21.33 -16.38 -25.82
C LEU A 692 21.96 -16.01 -24.47
N HIS A 693 23.26 -15.69 -24.39
CA HIS A 693 23.87 -15.28 -23.11
C HIS A 693 23.38 -13.91 -22.67
N GLU A 694 23.26 -12.97 -23.59
CA GLU A 694 22.73 -11.64 -23.33
C GLU A 694 21.24 -11.73 -22.92
N LEU A 695 20.49 -12.58 -23.61
CA LEU A 695 19.07 -12.79 -23.33
C LEU A 695 18.87 -13.45 -21.96
N GLU A 696 19.65 -14.47 -21.61
CA GLU A 696 19.60 -15.11 -20.29
C GLU A 696 19.81 -14.10 -19.19
N HIS A 697 20.83 -13.24 -19.32
CA HIS A 697 21.10 -12.20 -18.33
C HIS A 697 19.91 -11.23 -18.19
N LYS A 698 19.34 -10.75 -19.29
CA LYS A 698 18.17 -9.87 -19.29
C LYS A 698 16.95 -10.53 -18.62
N VAL A 699 16.70 -11.80 -18.95
CA VAL A 699 15.59 -12.58 -18.40
C VAL A 699 15.79 -12.81 -16.90
N ALA A 700 17.03 -13.11 -16.47
CA ALA A 700 17.35 -13.25 -15.05
C ALA A 700 17.11 -11.96 -14.24
N VAL A 701 17.52 -10.80 -14.79
CA VAL A 701 17.25 -9.48 -14.18
C VAL A 701 15.75 -9.23 -14.06
N ARG A 702 14.99 -9.49 -15.14
CA ARG A 702 13.52 -9.37 -15.11
C ARG A 702 12.88 -10.32 -14.11
N SER A 703 13.36 -11.55 -13.99
CA SER A 703 12.91 -12.50 -12.97
C SER A 703 13.12 -11.94 -11.55
N GLN A 704 14.27 -11.31 -11.30
CA GLN A 704 14.51 -10.66 -10.01
C GLN A 704 13.52 -9.52 -9.76
N GLN A 705 13.26 -8.68 -10.77
CA GLN A 705 12.28 -7.59 -10.69
C GLN A 705 10.85 -8.12 -10.44
N LEU A 706 10.44 -9.21 -11.13
CA LEU A 706 9.15 -9.87 -10.94
C LEU A 706 9.00 -10.44 -9.52
N ARG A 707 10.08 -10.98 -8.96
CA ARG A 707 10.12 -11.47 -7.57
C ARG A 707 9.97 -10.33 -6.57
N GLN A 708 10.63 -9.18 -6.82
CA GLN A 708 10.50 -7.98 -5.97
C GLN A 708 9.05 -7.46 -5.91
N ILE A 709 8.33 -7.49 -7.03
CA ILE A 709 6.93 -7.06 -7.08
C ILE A 709 5.93 -8.19 -6.74
N LYS A 710 6.40 -9.36 -6.31
CA LYS A 710 5.62 -10.54 -5.87
C LYS A 710 4.59 -11.01 -6.90
N GLN A 711 4.96 -11.07 -8.16
CA GLN A 711 4.10 -11.53 -9.25
C GLN A 711 4.45 -12.97 -9.68
N GLU A 712 4.15 -13.92 -8.81
CA GLU A 712 4.56 -15.33 -8.92
C GLU A 712 4.13 -15.99 -10.24
N LEU A 713 2.90 -15.70 -10.73
CA LEU A 713 2.38 -16.30 -11.96
C LEU A 713 3.28 -15.96 -13.16
N HIS A 714 3.63 -14.69 -13.30
CA HIS A 714 4.44 -14.18 -14.41
C HIS A 714 5.92 -14.48 -14.20
N LEU A 715 6.38 -14.51 -12.94
CA LEU A 715 7.70 -14.99 -12.58
C LEU A 715 7.91 -16.43 -13.04
N ASN A 716 7.00 -17.34 -12.74
CA ASN A 716 7.08 -18.75 -13.11
C ASN A 716 7.10 -18.95 -14.63
N ASN A 717 6.32 -18.14 -15.38
CA ASN A 717 6.34 -18.19 -16.83
C ASN A 717 7.66 -17.64 -17.41
N ASN A 718 8.26 -16.64 -16.78
CA ASN A 718 9.53 -16.06 -17.18
C ASN A 718 10.70 -17.00 -16.84
N GLU A 719 10.68 -17.68 -15.69
CA GLU A 719 11.67 -18.68 -15.27
C GLU A 719 11.59 -19.94 -16.14
N LEU A 720 10.39 -20.34 -16.62
CA LEU A 720 10.25 -21.39 -17.64
C LEU A 720 11.03 -21.02 -18.91
N LEU A 721 10.85 -19.82 -19.44
CA LEU A 721 11.58 -19.35 -20.62
C LEU A 721 13.09 -19.27 -20.33
N ARG A 722 13.49 -18.79 -19.15
CA ARG A 722 14.89 -18.75 -18.73
C ARG A 722 15.52 -20.14 -18.74
N GLN A 723 14.82 -21.16 -18.22
CA GLN A 723 15.30 -22.53 -18.22
C GLN A 723 15.45 -23.10 -19.65
N VAL A 724 14.54 -22.74 -20.56
CA VAL A 724 14.70 -23.13 -21.99
C VAL A 724 16.00 -22.55 -22.57
N ILE A 725 16.28 -21.27 -22.27
CA ILE A 725 17.52 -20.61 -22.72
C ILE A 725 18.77 -21.29 -22.09
N LEU A 726 18.71 -21.60 -20.79
CA LEU A 726 19.81 -22.32 -20.10
C LEU A 726 20.06 -23.71 -20.70
N ASN A 727 18.99 -24.44 -21.04
CA ASN A 727 19.12 -25.72 -21.72
C ASN A 727 19.82 -25.57 -23.09
N LEU A 728 19.44 -24.57 -23.88
CA LEU A 728 20.08 -24.28 -25.18
C LEU A 728 21.53 -23.83 -25.03
N LEU A 729 21.90 -23.20 -23.92
CA LEU A 729 23.27 -22.84 -23.56
C LEU A 729 24.10 -24.02 -23.02
N GLY A 730 23.51 -25.23 -22.91
CA GLY A 730 24.18 -26.40 -22.36
C GLY A 730 24.34 -26.40 -20.84
N ARG A 731 23.54 -25.56 -20.11
CA ARG A 731 23.53 -25.49 -18.64
C ARG A 731 22.45 -26.38 -18.05
N SER A 732 22.25 -27.58 -18.56
CA SER A 732 21.29 -28.57 -18.08
C SER A 732 21.84 -29.95 -18.38
N ASP A 733 21.66 -30.91 -17.47
CA ASP A 733 22.10 -32.29 -17.62
C ASP A 733 21.42 -33.00 -18.80
N THR A 734 20.19 -32.61 -19.11
CA THR A 734 19.40 -33.19 -20.19
C THR A 734 18.70 -32.11 -20.99
N ILE A 735 19.13 -31.88 -22.21
CA ILE A 735 18.75 -30.73 -23.05
C ILE A 735 17.25 -30.60 -23.28
N CYS A 736 16.51 -31.69 -23.37
CA CYS A 736 15.06 -31.69 -23.56
C CYS A 736 14.27 -31.77 -22.23
N ARG A 737 14.95 -31.79 -21.09
CA ARG A 737 14.29 -31.79 -19.77
C ARG A 737 14.48 -30.43 -19.11
N LEU A 738 13.35 -29.76 -18.75
CA LEU A 738 13.38 -28.44 -18.18
C LEU A 738 13.55 -28.54 -16.64
N VAL A 739 14.75 -28.96 -16.24
CA VAL A 739 15.16 -29.05 -14.83
C VAL A 739 16.51 -28.40 -14.68
N GLY A 740 16.62 -27.44 -13.77
CA GLY A 740 17.85 -26.73 -13.51
C GLY A 740 17.69 -25.55 -12.56
N GLU A 741 18.50 -24.54 -12.76
CA GLU A 741 18.64 -23.37 -11.89
C GLU A 741 17.36 -22.52 -11.82
N ALA A 742 16.62 -22.37 -12.93
CA ALA A 742 15.49 -21.46 -13.03
C ALA A 742 14.13 -22.18 -12.86
N PHE A 743 14.01 -23.42 -13.34
CA PHE A 743 12.73 -24.13 -13.38
C PHE A 743 12.92 -25.63 -13.17
N ASN A 744 11.89 -26.28 -12.60
CA ASN A 744 11.85 -27.73 -12.44
C ASN A 744 10.50 -28.27 -12.89
N GLU A 745 10.49 -28.97 -14.06
CA GLU A 745 9.25 -29.50 -14.67
C GLU A 745 8.55 -30.52 -13.78
N ASP A 746 9.26 -31.27 -12.94
CA ASP A 746 8.67 -32.34 -12.09
C ASP A 746 7.75 -31.77 -10.99
N THR A 747 8.04 -30.57 -10.52
CA THR A 747 7.25 -29.89 -9.46
C THR A 747 6.30 -28.85 -10.04
N MET A 748 6.74 -28.11 -11.06
CA MET A 748 6.01 -26.95 -11.57
C MET A 748 4.79 -27.33 -12.43
N LEU A 749 4.82 -28.48 -13.12
CA LEU A 749 3.67 -28.93 -13.91
C LEU A 749 2.42 -29.18 -13.05
N SER A 750 2.60 -29.83 -11.92
CA SER A 750 1.51 -30.04 -10.95
C SER A 750 0.99 -28.72 -10.37
N GLN A 751 1.88 -27.75 -10.13
CA GLN A 751 1.49 -26.41 -9.69
C GLN A 751 0.72 -25.64 -10.78
N TYR A 752 1.14 -25.69 -12.04
CA TYR A 752 0.41 -25.08 -13.16
C TYR A 752 -0.99 -25.65 -13.31
N GLN A 753 -1.15 -26.98 -13.16
CA GLN A 753 -2.44 -27.66 -13.22
C GLN A 753 -3.34 -27.24 -12.04
N SER A 754 -2.82 -27.27 -10.82
CA SER A 754 -3.58 -26.90 -9.61
C SER A 754 -3.97 -25.41 -9.59
N ALA A 755 -3.10 -24.53 -10.09
CA ALA A 755 -3.36 -23.10 -10.23
C ALA A 755 -4.18 -22.73 -11.47
N SER A 756 -4.51 -23.71 -12.34
CA SER A 756 -5.17 -23.47 -13.64
C SER A 756 -4.40 -22.46 -14.51
N ASN A 757 -3.07 -22.48 -14.46
CA ASN A 757 -2.21 -21.64 -15.29
C ASN A 757 -2.15 -22.17 -16.71
N ILE A 758 -3.21 -21.93 -17.49
CA ILE A 758 -3.36 -22.43 -18.87
C ILE A 758 -2.27 -21.89 -19.79
N LEU A 759 -1.88 -20.61 -19.61
CA LEU A 759 -0.80 -20.01 -20.41
C LEU A 759 0.56 -20.65 -20.10
N GLY A 760 0.84 -20.95 -18.83
CA GLY A 760 2.07 -21.66 -18.43
C GLY A 760 2.11 -23.07 -19.02
N LEU A 761 0.99 -23.81 -19.02
CA LEU A 761 0.87 -25.14 -19.64
C LEU A 761 1.10 -25.08 -21.15
N TYR A 762 0.47 -24.13 -21.85
CA TYR A 762 0.72 -23.89 -23.27
C TYR A 762 2.19 -23.63 -23.55
N SER A 763 2.79 -22.67 -22.86
CA SER A 763 4.19 -22.29 -23.03
C SER A 763 5.15 -23.46 -22.76
N PHE A 764 4.87 -24.25 -21.72
CA PHE A 764 5.66 -25.44 -21.40
C PHE A 764 5.64 -26.44 -22.55
N HIS A 765 4.47 -26.84 -23.02
CA HIS A 765 4.36 -27.82 -24.11
C HIS A 765 4.89 -27.28 -25.44
N LEU A 766 4.73 -26.00 -25.73
CA LEU A 766 5.31 -25.36 -26.91
C LEU A 766 6.85 -25.43 -26.86
N HIS A 767 7.49 -25.05 -25.76
CA HIS A 767 8.94 -25.12 -25.66
C HIS A 767 9.48 -26.55 -25.68
N LYS A 768 8.77 -27.51 -25.10
CA LYS A 768 9.11 -28.95 -25.21
C LYS A 768 9.00 -29.44 -26.65
N LEU A 769 7.96 -28.99 -27.39
CA LEU A 769 7.82 -29.28 -28.82
C LEU A 769 9.06 -28.80 -29.59
N LEU A 770 9.49 -27.56 -29.39
CA LEU A 770 10.67 -26.98 -30.04
C LEU A 770 11.94 -27.75 -29.69
N LEU A 771 12.18 -28.01 -28.42
CA LEU A 771 13.40 -28.73 -27.96
C LEU A 771 13.44 -30.17 -28.55
N TYR A 772 12.34 -30.92 -28.49
CA TYR A 772 12.32 -32.27 -29.04
C TYR A 772 12.51 -32.28 -30.57
N TYR A 773 11.96 -31.30 -31.28
CA TYR A 773 12.18 -31.18 -32.72
C TYR A 773 13.63 -30.87 -33.04
N TRP A 774 14.25 -29.87 -32.43
CA TRP A 774 15.61 -29.44 -32.66
C TRP A 774 16.65 -30.54 -32.34
N PHE A 775 16.36 -31.37 -31.34
CA PHE A 775 17.25 -32.45 -30.92
C PHE A 775 16.82 -33.83 -31.47
N GLY A 776 16.14 -33.85 -32.61
CA GLY A 776 15.91 -35.07 -33.42
C GLY A 776 14.98 -36.11 -32.79
N GLN A 777 14.01 -35.71 -31.98
CA GLN A 777 13.05 -36.60 -31.35
C GLN A 777 11.60 -36.31 -31.84
N PRO A 778 11.29 -36.50 -33.13
CA PRO A 778 10.03 -36.06 -33.73
C PRO A 778 8.79 -36.71 -33.13
N SER A 779 8.88 -37.96 -32.67
CA SER A 779 7.73 -38.62 -32.00
C SER A 779 7.35 -37.94 -30.70
N LYS A 780 8.32 -37.56 -29.84
CA LYS A 780 8.05 -36.81 -28.63
C LYS A 780 7.61 -35.39 -28.95
N ALA A 781 8.14 -34.78 -29.98
CA ALA A 781 7.70 -33.46 -30.43
C ALA A 781 6.21 -33.49 -30.82
N ALA A 782 5.73 -34.52 -31.54
CA ALA A 782 4.32 -34.68 -31.89
C ALA A 782 3.39 -34.85 -30.68
N GLU A 783 3.84 -35.58 -29.65
CA GLU A 783 3.12 -35.67 -28.38
C GLU A 783 2.95 -34.29 -27.75
N GLN A 784 4.02 -33.49 -27.71
CA GLN A 784 3.98 -32.15 -27.15
C GLN A 784 3.16 -31.17 -28.00
N ALA A 785 3.17 -31.29 -29.33
CA ALA A 785 2.30 -30.54 -30.24
C ALA A 785 0.81 -30.81 -29.92
N THR A 786 0.46 -32.08 -29.72
CA THR A 786 -0.91 -32.48 -29.34
C THR A 786 -1.33 -31.89 -27.99
N LEU A 787 -0.42 -31.83 -27.01
CA LEU A 787 -0.68 -31.25 -25.70
C LEU A 787 -0.78 -29.72 -25.79
N ALA A 788 0.12 -29.07 -26.51
CA ALA A 788 0.09 -27.61 -26.73
C ALA A 788 -1.21 -27.16 -27.43
N ALA A 789 -1.67 -27.94 -28.42
CA ALA A 789 -2.91 -27.66 -29.15
C ALA A 789 -4.15 -27.56 -28.23
N LYS A 790 -4.20 -28.31 -27.12
CA LYS A 790 -5.30 -28.26 -26.14
C LYS A 790 -5.44 -26.89 -25.49
N TYR A 791 -4.32 -26.16 -25.38
CA TYR A 791 -4.25 -24.86 -24.69
C TYR A 791 -4.07 -23.70 -25.68
N LEU A 792 -3.98 -23.92 -26.97
CA LEU A 792 -3.66 -22.92 -27.99
C LEU A 792 -4.59 -21.71 -27.98
N ALA A 793 -5.85 -21.91 -27.63
CA ALA A 793 -6.86 -20.86 -27.55
C ALA A 793 -6.50 -19.75 -26.54
N CYS A 794 -5.71 -20.05 -25.49
CA CYS A 794 -5.28 -19.04 -24.50
C CYS A 794 -4.22 -18.07 -25.04
N ALA A 795 -3.52 -18.45 -26.11
CA ALA A 795 -2.44 -17.67 -26.72
C ALA A 795 -2.92 -16.82 -27.92
N THR A 796 -4.23 -16.66 -28.08
CA THR A 796 -4.84 -15.91 -29.19
C THR A 796 -4.13 -14.55 -29.41
N ALA A 797 -3.81 -14.25 -30.67
CA ALA A 797 -3.04 -13.09 -31.13
C ALA A 797 -1.56 -12.99 -30.64
N GLN A 798 -1.03 -13.96 -29.90
CA GLN A 798 0.39 -13.96 -29.57
C GLN A 798 1.25 -14.47 -30.75
N ALA A 799 2.45 -13.95 -30.86
CA ALA A 799 3.41 -14.37 -31.88
C ALA A 799 3.84 -15.86 -31.76
N THR A 800 3.56 -16.49 -30.62
CA THR A 800 3.75 -17.93 -30.40
C THR A 800 2.78 -18.82 -31.16
N VAL A 801 1.61 -18.30 -31.60
CA VAL A 801 0.62 -19.05 -32.37
C VAL A 801 1.14 -19.43 -33.76
N PRO A 802 1.66 -18.49 -34.57
CA PRO A 802 2.32 -18.85 -35.83
C PRO A 802 3.53 -19.80 -35.65
N LEU A 803 4.27 -19.63 -34.52
CA LEU A 803 5.39 -20.52 -34.19
C LEU A 803 4.89 -21.95 -33.92
N PHE A 804 3.78 -22.12 -33.20
CA PHE A 804 3.17 -23.42 -32.97
C PHE A 804 2.81 -24.09 -34.30
N TYR A 805 2.08 -23.43 -35.21
CA TYR A 805 1.68 -23.99 -36.50
C TYR A 805 2.87 -24.32 -37.38
N PHE A 806 3.92 -23.53 -37.32
CA PHE A 806 5.17 -23.78 -38.03
C PHE A 806 5.84 -25.08 -37.55
N TYR A 807 6.07 -25.25 -36.25
CA TYR A 807 6.72 -26.49 -35.76
C TYR A 807 5.81 -27.72 -35.79
N ASP A 808 4.51 -27.55 -35.62
CA ASP A 808 3.52 -28.63 -35.80
C ASP A 808 3.56 -29.16 -37.25
N SER A 809 3.73 -28.27 -38.23
CA SER A 809 3.91 -28.66 -39.64
C SER A 809 5.24 -29.38 -39.86
N LEU A 810 6.36 -28.85 -39.39
CA LEU A 810 7.67 -29.48 -39.51
C LEU A 810 7.73 -30.86 -38.85
N VAL A 811 7.11 -31.03 -37.69
CA VAL A 811 6.99 -32.34 -37.02
C VAL A 811 6.12 -33.29 -37.84
N GLY A 812 5.03 -32.79 -38.42
CA GLY A 812 4.19 -33.57 -39.33
C GLY A 812 4.97 -34.08 -40.53
N VAL A 813 5.73 -33.21 -41.22
CA VAL A 813 6.55 -33.56 -42.36
C VAL A 813 7.62 -34.57 -41.95
N ALA A 814 8.31 -34.36 -40.80
CA ALA A 814 9.35 -35.29 -40.32
C ALA A 814 8.81 -36.72 -40.02
N GLN A 815 7.54 -36.86 -39.72
CA GLN A 815 6.89 -38.14 -39.45
C GLN A 815 6.24 -38.77 -40.70
N TYR A 816 5.99 -37.96 -41.73
CA TYR A 816 5.25 -38.35 -42.92
C TYR A 816 5.76 -39.61 -43.58
N VAL A 817 7.06 -39.72 -43.80
CA VAL A 817 7.69 -40.87 -44.54
C VAL A 817 7.52 -42.18 -43.77
N ALA A 818 7.52 -42.16 -42.46
CA ALA A 818 7.38 -43.33 -41.60
C ALA A 818 5.92 -43.71 -41.28
N ALA A 819 4.97 -42.84 -41.59
CA ALA A 819 3.56 -43.02 -41.26
C ALA A 819 2.85 -43.96 -42.28
N PRO A 820 1.86 -44.78 -41.86
CA PRO A 820 0.97 -45.54 -42.76
C PRO A 820 0.16 -44.61 -43.66
N TYR A 821 -0.22 -45.11 -44.87
CA TYR A 821 -0.89 -44.31 -45.90
C TYR A 821 -2.12 -43.52 -45.38
N PRO A 822 -3.05 -44.05 -44.55
CA PRO A 822 -4.16 -43.29 -44.05
C PRO A 822 -3.71 -42.11 -43.14
N GLU A 823 -2.63 -42.28 -42.37
CA GLU A 823 -2.09 -41.25 -41.51
C GLU A 823 -1.36 -40.18 -42.30
N GLN A 824 -0.67 -40.53 -43.39
CA GLN A 824 -0.04 -39.58 -44.30
C GLN A 824 -1.02 -38.55 -44.83
N GLN A 825 -2.25 -38.98 -45.20
CA GLN A 825 -3.26 -38.05 -45.67
C GLN A 825 -3.71 -37.06 -44.61
N LEU A 826 -3.92 -37.51 -43.37
CA LEU A 826 -4.26 -36.65 -42.22
C LEU A 826 -3.14 -35.63 -41.88
N VAL A 827 -1.89 -36.07 -42.00
CA VAL A 827 -0.72 -35.20 -41.81
C VAL A 827 -0.67 -34.12 -42.87
N LEU A 828 -0.87 -34.47 -44.15
CA LEU A 828 -0.89 -33.49 -45.25
C LEU A 828 -2.02 -32.50 -45.11
N GLU A 829 -3.24 -32.96 -44.76
CA GLU A 829 -4.37 -32.07 -44.52
C GLU A 829 -4.07 -31.08 -43.38
N ARG A 830 -3.50 -31.57 -42.29
CA ARG A 830 -3.09 -30.74 -41.15
C ARG A 830 -2.03 -29.72 -41.56
N VAL A 831 -0.96 -30.12 -42.24
CA VAL A 831 0.12 -29.24 -42.72
C VAL A 831 -0.44 -28.17 -43.67
N ASN A 832 -1.28 -28.58 -44.63
CA ASN A 832 -1.92 -27.64 -45.55
C ASN A 832 -2.77 -26.60 -44.84
N ASN A 833 -3.56 -27.02 -43.86
CA ASN A 833 -4.37 -26.10 -43.04
C ASN A 833 -3.51 -25.13 -42.25
N ASN A 834 -2.38 -25.57 -41.68
CA ASN A 834 -1.42 -24.74 -40.99
C ASN A 834 -0.75 -23.74 -41.95
N GLN A 835 -0.30 -24.22 -43.11
CA GLN A 835 0.32 -23.39 -44.15
C GLN A 835 -0.61 -22.31 -44.67
N ALA A 836 -1.88 -22.59 -44.92
CA ALA A 836 -2.85 -21.58 -45.32
C ALA A 836 -2.96 -20.43 -44.28
N LYS A 837 -2.88 -20.73 -42.98
CA LYS A 837 -2.86 -19.69 -41.94
C LYS A 837 -1.56 -18.88 -41.96
N ILE A 838 -0.40 -19.55 -42.04
CA ILE A 838 0.91 -18.89 -42.06
C ILE A 838 1.04 -18.01 -43.29
N GLU A 839 0.59 -18.45 -44.46
CA GLU A 839 0.57 -17.71 -45.72
C GLU A 839 -0.29 -16.44 -45.59
N HIS A 840 -1.48 -16.58 -45.03
CA HIS A 840 -2.34 -15.43 -44.77
C HIS A 840 -1.67 -14.37 -43.89
N TRP A 841 -1.02 -14.78 -42.81
CA TRP A 841 -0.30 -13.84 -41.91
C TRP A 841 0.95 -13.26 -42.57
N ALA A 842 1.64 -14.01 -43.41
CA ALA A 842 2.82 -13.53 -44.13
C ALA A 842 2.50 -12.40 -45.12
N GLN A 843 1.26 -12.32 -45.65
CA GLN A 843 0.80 -11.20 -46.49
C GLN A 843 0.83 -9.86 -45.74
N PHE A 844 0.65 -9.84 -44.41
CA PHE A 844 0.63 -8.64 -43.58
C PHE A 844 1.98 -8.38 -42.86
N ALA A 845 2.68 -9.43 -42.47
CA ALA A 845 3.95 -9.34 -41.74
C ALA A 845 4.99 -10.32 -42.31
N THR A 846 5.39 -10.08 -43.51
CA THR A 846 6.39 -10.88 -44.29
C THR A 846 7.65 -11.17 -43.47
N MET A 847 8.16 -10.15 -42.75
CA MET A 847 9.36 -10.22 -41.94
C MET A 847 9.27 -11.21 -40.75
N ASN A 848 8.06 -11.53 -40.28
CA ASN A 848 7.86 -12.44 -39.16
C ASN A 848 7.48 -13.88 -39.61
N PHE A 849 6.81 -14.03 -40.79
CA PHE A 849 6.12 -15.25 -41.11
C PHE A 849 6.49 -15.87 -42.46
N GLN A 850 6.97 -15.11 -43.46
CA GLN A 850 7.26 -15.62 -44.79
C GLN A 850 8.28 -16.76 -44.78
N HIS A 851 9.40 -16.57 -44.08
CA HIS A 851 10.44 -17.60 -43.98
C HIS A 851 9.96 -18.92 -43.35
N LYS A 852 8.94 -18.86 -42.49
CA LYS A 852 8.31 -20.04 -41.88
C LYS A 852 7.44 -20.79 -42.92
N PHE A 853 6.67 -20.02 -43.70
CA PHE A 853 5.90 -20.57 -44.79
C PHE A 853 6.81 -21.26 -45.84
N ASP A 854 7.83 -20.54 -46.30
CA ASP A 854 8.74 -21.03 -47.35
C ASP A 854 9.48 -22.29 -46.90
N LEU A 855 9.93 -22.36 -45.64
CA LEU A 855 10.66 -23.52 -45.14
C LEU A 855 9.76 -24.77 -45.08
N VAL A 856 8.53 -24.69 -44.58
CA VAL A 856 7.62 -25.84 -44.57
C VAL A 856 7.21 -26.24 -45.99
N ALA A 857 7.07 -25.26 -46.91
CA ALA A 857 6.77 -25.56 -48.30
C ALA A 857 7.94 -26.24 -49.04
N ALA A 858 9.18 -26.01 -48.62
CA ALA A 858 10.37 -26.62 -49.18
C ALA A 858 10.58 -28.07 -48.66
N GLU A 859 10.26 -28.35 -47.43
CA GLU A 859 10.36 -29.68 -46.82
C GLU A 859 9.24 -30.62 -47.30
#